data_e24742228186a14cb1ae80d5e225360c
#
_entry.id   e24742228186a14cb1ae80d5e225360c
#
_cell.length_a   1.000
_cell.length_b   1.000
_cell.length_c   1.000
_cell.angle_alpha   90.00
_cell.angle_beta   90.00
_cell.angle_gamma   90.00
#
_symmetry.space_group_name_H-M   'P 1'
#
loop_
_entity.id
_entity.type
_entity.pdbx_description
1 polymer ?
#
loop_
_entity_poly.entity_id
_entity_poly.type
_entity_poly.pdbx_seq_one_letter_code
_entity_poly.pdbx_strand_id
1 'polypeptide(L)'
;MKRSFLLLLMLLSILIISCVKSTTNNKEDIIIENDQVKLIITKDGTAKSLLFKPTKEECLIKGKKIPISTLTQDRPYQNEIKLAYPTKETTFKANSIRREGDKLIVGFELIPWEAVINIKITPEYIGFTIEDFNLKVKDYGINMTEPPISEMWFLQLPVRNRSHYGDWLNVIWDNEQAINILGTDPYARIDSEEGEGYRILKAGVVQEVKLRGVGAALITCSTDKLLDNIARVEEEFNLPHGVNSRRHELYNSSYYWSADVVPGNIDEHLKYAKMAGFRTFMIYYPSFIDSRDYRKLGDYDWRLSDYPNGLDDLKKMLNKIKDAGMAPGFHFLHSHIGRDSKYITPVPDHRLNLLKIFTLAMPLGKNDTTIYVEQNPANTTMADNRRVLKIGTELISYKNYTTTRPYKFTGCVRGIDETTINSQPAGYMFGLLDVSEFGATSVYIDQNSDLQEEIAQKLAKIWSAGFQFVYFDGSEGVNPPFWFNVSDAQWKVYSQLKPEPIFAEGAAKTHFSWHMLTRGNAFDIFRPEYLKEAIRKFPADEAPRMRDNFTQINFGWLGYWVADENTVGTQPDMLEYVTSRAAAWDCPISIHANLELFTAHPRTPDNLEVLRRWEELRAKHWLTEKQKQMLQNLEQEHILLLNEQKEFELVPYDQIMDVANGSREVRAFTFKRNSDLYIIYWHISGNKKMELPLNSKDFTLLESLGQVPVQPDQNGDNSIIPVDNRRFIKTSKLPKEELITAFKNAKIMD
;
A
#
# COMPACT_ATOMS: atom_id res chain seq x y z
N MET A 1 17.90 -67.71 61.40
CA MET A 1 18.45 -67.37 60.03
C MET A 1 17.35 -67.31 58.95
N LYS A 2 16.23 -68.00 58.98
CA LYS A 2 15.18 -67.88 57.91
C LYS A 2 14.33 -66.59 57.97
N ARG A 3 14.15 -65.96 59.11
CA ARG A 3 13.38 -64.71 59.21
C ARG A 3 14.13 -63.47 58.81
N SER A 4 15.43 -63.45 58.93
CA SER A 4 16.28 -62.30 58.48
C SER A 4 16.48 -62.26 56.98
N PHE A 5 16.39 -63.41 56.29
CA PHE A 5 16.50 -63.49 54.84
C PHE A 5 15.25 -63.02 54.09
N LEU A 6 14.06 -63.22 54.74
CA LEU A 6 12.80 -62.73 54.16
C LEU A 6 12.63 -61.23 54.30
N LEU A 7 13.18 -60.63 55.37
CA LEU A 7 13.17 -59.16 55.55
C LEU A 7 14.16 -58.47 54.59
N LEU A 8 15.28 -59.10 54.29
CA LEU A 8 16.28 -58.60 53.34
C LEU A 8 15.74 -58.64 51.86
N LEU A 9 14.98 -59.71 51.51
CA LEU A 9 14.33 -59.82 50.21
C LEU A 9 13.16 -58.83 50.04
N MET A 10 12.40 -58.53 51.13
CA MET A 10 11.38 -57.49 51.08
C MET A 10 11.97 -56.09 51.01
N LEU A 11 13.11 -55.81 51.67
CA LEU A 11 13.80 -54.55 51.56
C LEU A 11 14.48 -54.38 50.17
N LEU A 12 15.00 -55.44 49.56
CA LEU A 12 15.53 -55.41 48.20
C LEU A 12 14.41 -55.22 47.13
N SER A 13 13.22 -55.83 47.35
CA SER A 13 12.08 -55.60 46.48
C SER A 13 11.48 -54.23 46.58
N ILE A 14 11.51 -53.57 47.77
CA ILE A 14 11.12 -52.17 47.95
C ILE A 14 12.14 -51.23 47.36
N LEU A 15 13.43 -51.51 47.36
CA LEU A 15 14.48 -50.69 46.72
C LEU A 15 14.47 -50.87 45.18
N ILE A 16 14.08 -52.00 44.62
CA ILE A 16 13.92 -52.21 43.20
C ILE A 16 12.63 -51.53 42.70
N ILE A 17 11.57 -51.51 43.52
CA ILE A 17 10.35 -50.76 43.18
C ILE A 17 10.52 -49.25 43.31
N SER A 18 11.47 -48.75 44.11
CA SER A 18 11.77 -47.31 44.19
C SER A 18 12.78 -46.82 43.11
N CYS A 19 13.52 -47.76 42.44
CA CYS A 19 14.38 -47.40 41.30
C CYS A 19 13.69 -47.56 39.92
N VAL A 20 12.46 -48.09 39.87
CA VAL A 20 11.64 -48.14 38.63
C VAL A 20 10.58 -47.04 38.61
N LYS A 21 10.62 -46.11 39.57
CA LYS A 21 9.76 -44.91 39.57
C LYS A 21 10.54 -43.66 39.20
N SER A 22 11.09 -43.62 38.01
CA SER A 22 11.47 -42.35 37.39
C SER A 22 11.64 -42.42 35.87
N THR A 23 10.67 -43.06 35.23
CA THR A 23 10.25 -42.64 33.90
C THR A 23 8.74 -42.38 33.95
N THR A 24 8.34 -41.49 34.83
CA THR A 24 7.07 -40.78 34.63
C THR A 24 7.29 -39.95 33.39
N ASN A 25 6.76 -40.43 32.24
CA ASN A 25 6.37 -39.57 31.16
C ASN A 25 5.64 -38.37 31.77
N ASN A 26 6.32 -37.25 31.93
CA ASN A 26 5.68 -35.99 32.30
C ASN A 26 4.64 -35.71 31.22
N LYS A 27 3.38 -35.91 31.54
CA LYS A 27 2.21 -35.58 30.68
C LYS A 27 1.86 -34.11 30.72
N GLU A 28 2.80 -33.23 30.99
CA GLU A 28 2.49 -31.83 31.16
C GLU A 28 2.54 -31.09 29.80
N ASP A 29 1.54 -30.23 29.59
CA ASP A 29 1.47 -29.32 28.46
C ASP A 29 2.67 -28.38 28.50
N ILE A 30 3.09 -27.86 27.34
CA ILE A 30 4.16 -26.88 27.23
C ILE A 30 3.58 -25.50 27.49
N ILE A 31 4.20 -24.79 28.43
CA ILE A 31 3.83 -23.44 28.81
C ILE A 31 4.92 -22.48 28.35
N ILE A 32 4.53 -21.42 27.62
CA ILE A 32 5.36 -20.32 27.20
C ILE A 32 4.64 -19.05 27.65
N GLU A 33 5.27 -18.24 28.50
CA GLU A 33 4.59 -17.08 29.06
C GLU A 33 5.54 -15.92 29.35
N ASN A 34 5.01 -14.71 29.26
CA ASN A 34 5.59 -13.48 29.77
C ASN A 34 4.60 -12.80 30.75
N ASP A 35 4.80 -11.54 31.09
CA ASP A 35 3.93 -10.81 32.01
C ASP A 35 2.52 -10.57 31.45
N GLN A 36 2.36 -10.54 30.13
CA GLN A 36 1.11 -10.21 29.44
C GLN A 36 0.31 -11.45 29.05
N VAL A 37 0.98 -12.50 28.59
CA VAL A 37 0.31 -13.65 27.94
C VAL A 37 0.88 -14.97 28.41
N LYS A 38 0.00 -15.99 28.43
CA LYS A 38 0.34 -17.39 28.66
C LYS A 38 -0.18 -18.25 27.51
N LEU A 39 0.73 -18.78 26.70
CA LEU A 39 0.48 -19.74 25.65
C LEU A 39 0.65 -21.17 26.21
N ILE A 40 -0.34 -22.03 26.01
CA ILE A 40 -0.30 -23.45 26.39
C ILE A 40 -0.45 -24.28 25.10
N ILE A 41 0.52 -25.17 24.87
CA ILE A 41 0.55 -26.09 23.76
C ILE A 41 0.52 -27.52 24.31
N THR A 42 -0.37 -28.35 23.78
CA THR A 42 -0.40 -29.78 24.16
C THR A 42 0.76 -30.54 23.54
N LYS A 43 1.14 -31.67 24.11
CA LYS A 43 2.25 -32.51 23.59
C LYS A 43 2.00 -33.07 22.20
N ASP A 44 0.75 -33.17 21.79
CA ASP A 44 0.35 -33.56 20.45
C ASP A 44 0.39 -32.42 19.45
N GLY A 45 0.94 -31.26 19.83
CA GLY A 45 1.14 -30.13 18.95
C GLY A 45 -0.11 -29.27 18.68
N THR A 46 -1.10 -29.29 19.58
CA THR A 46 -2.30 -28.44 19.46
C THR A 46 -2.17 -27.17 20.29
N ALA A 47 -2.52 -26.00 19.75
CA ALA A 47 -2.66 -24.77 20.50
C ALA A 47 -3.89 -24.90 21.43
N LYS A 48 -3.67 -24.98 22.76
CA LYS A 48 -4.71 -25.24 23.76
C LYS A 48 -5.30 -23.99 24.36
N SER A 49 -4.47 -22.99 24.65
CA SER A 49 -4.86 -21.76 25.34
C SER A 49 -3.91 -20.64 25.00
N LEU A 50 -4.45 -19.46 24.82
CA LEU A 50 -3.73 -18.17 24.78
C LEU A 50 -4.45 -17.24 25.77
N LEU A 51 -3.97 -17.22 27.00
CA LEU A 51 -4.58 -16.45 28.10
C LEU A 51 -3.94 -15.06 28.15
N PHE A 52 -4.73 -14.01 27.99
CA PHE A 52 -4.31 -12.63 28.26
C PHE A 52 -4.40 -12.39 29.78
N LYS A 53 -3.26 -12.29 30.44
CA LYS A 53 -3.16 -12.28 31.92
C LYS A 53 -3.84 -11.08 32.59
N PRO A 54 -3.77 -9.84 32.06
CA PRO A 54 -4.37 -8.67 32.69
C PRO A 54 -5.89 -8.82 32.92
N THR A 55 -6.63 -9.33 31.94
CA THR A 55 -8.08 -9.51 32.02
C THR A 55 -8.48 -10.96 32.32
N LYS A 56 -7.54 -11.89 32.33
CA LYS A 56 -7.75 -13.36 32.42
C LYS A 56 -8.61 -13.90 31.30
N GLU A 57 -8.56 -13.27 30.13
CA GLU A 57 -9.34 -13.66 28.97
C GLU A 57 -8.66 -14.75 28.15
N GLU A 58 -9.43 -15.82 27.80
CA GLU A 58 -9.00 -16.84 26.85
C GLU A 58 -9.21 -16.32 25.41
N CYS A 59 -8.13 -16.17 24.65
CA CYS A 59 -8.14 -15.58 23.33
C CYS A 59 -8.41 -16.59 22.21
N LEU A 60 -8.15 -17.90 22.42
CA LEU A 60 -8.40 -18.90 21.40
C LEU A 60 -9.87 -19.30 21.36
N ILE A 61 -10.33 -19.75 20.20
CA ILE A 61 -11.66 -20.34 20.04
C ILE A 61 -11.73 -21.71 20.78
N LYS A 62 -12.76 -21.93 21.56
CA LYS A 62 -12.94 -23.20 22.28
C LYS A 62 -13.41 -24.32 21.35
N GLY A 63 -12.91 -25.53 21.59
CA GLY A 63 -13.36 -26.74 20.90
C GLY A 63 -12.79 -26.99 19.51
N LYS A 64 -11.99 -26.09 18.96
CA LYS A 64 -11.26 -26.29 17.71
C LYS A 64 -9.85 -26.81 18.00
N LYS A 65 -9.49 -27.94 17.39
CA LYS A 65 -8.15 -28.53 17.48
C LYS A 65 -7.36 -28.15 16.22
N ILE A 66 -6.65 -27.04 16.29
CA ILE A 66 -5.76 -26.56 15.23
C ILE A 66 -4.33 -26.92 15.62
N PRO A 67 -3.57 -27.61 14.74
CA PRO A 67 -2.16 -27.88 15.01
C PRO A 67 -1.39 -26.55 15.08
N ILE A 68 -0.50 -26.44 16.08
CA ILE A 68 0.35 -25.23 16.21
C ILE A 68 1.27 -25.08 15.00
N SER A 69 1.58 -26.18 14.32
CA SER A 69 2.48 -26.20 13.18
C SER A 69 2.04 -27.27 12.16
N THR A 70 2.32 -26.97 10.88
CA THR A 70 2.18 -27.89 9.76
C THR A 70 3.38 -27.81 8.84
N LEU A 71 3.78 -28.92 8.22
CA LEU A 71 4.88 -29.02 7.29
C LEU A 71 4.39 -29.60 5.96
N THR A 72 4.78 -28.99 4.85
CA THR A 72 4.41 -29.42 3.50
C THR A 72 5.63 -29.90 2.73
N GLN A 73 5.46 -30.98 1.97
CA GLN A 73 6.46 -31.54 1.06
C GLN A 73 5.85 -31.80 -0.31
N ASP A 74 6.65 -31.68 -1.36
CA ASP A 74 6.33 -32.19 -2.69
C ASP A 74 6.67 -33.68 -2.73
N ARG A 75 5.66 -34.53 -2.50
CA ARG A 75 5.84 -35.98 -2.50
C ARG A 75 5.51 -36.61 -3.84
N PRO A 76 6.34 -37.56 -4.32
CA PRO A 76 6.01 -38.35 -5.49
C PRO A 76 4.77 -39.22 -5.21
N TYR A 77 3.84 -39.28 -6.15
CA TYR A 77 2.71 -40.21 -6.12
C TYR A 77 2.59 -40.95 -7.44
N GLN A 78 2.12 -42.20 -7.38
CA GLN A 78 1.91 -43.00 -8.55
C GLN A 78 0.58 -42.59 -9.21
N ASN A 79 0.64 -42.26 -10.50
CA ASN A 79 -0.53 -42.07 -11.33
C ASN A 79 -0.81 -43.38 -12.09
N GLU A 80 -2.03 -43.90 -12.01
CA GLU A 80 -2.45 -45.16 -12.63
C GLU A 80 -2.14 -45.28 -14.13
N ILE A 81 -1.87 -44.16 -14.81
CA ILE A 81 -1.78 -44.11 -16.27
C ILE A 81 -0.35 -43.99 -16.79
N LYS A 82 0.68 -43.68 -15.97
CA LYS A 82 2.03 -43.36 -16.47
C LYS A 82 3.16 -43.83 -15.57
N LEU A 83 4.25 -44.21 -16.18
CA LEU A 83 5.54 -44.56 -15.57
C LEU A 83 6.27 -43.38 -14.91
N ALA A 84 5.84 -42.13 -15.14
CA ALA A 84 6.39 -40.96 -14.47
C ALA A 84 5.71 -40.74 -13.11
N TYR A 85 6.50 -40.38 -12.09
CA TYR A 85 6.03 -40.07 -10.76
C TYR A 85 5.84 -38.55 -10.61
N PRO A 86 4.64 -38.01 -10.85
CA PRO A 86 4.36 -36.59 -10.57
C PRO A 86 4.50 -36.33 -9.06
N THR A 87 4.84 -35.13 -8.70
CA THR A 87 4.82 -34.68 -7.31
C THR A 87 3.46 -34.08 -6.96
N LYS A 88 3.08 -34.20 -5.69
CA LYS A 88 1.90 -33.56 -5.11
C LYS A 88 2.26 -32.97 -3.76
N GLU A 89 1.94 -31.72 -3.57
CA GLU A 89 2.03 -31.08 -2.25
C GLU A 89 1.19 -31.85 -1.24
N THR A 90 1.84 -32.24 -0.14
CA THR A 90 1.21 -32.99 0.94
C THR A 90 1.58 -32.35 2.26
N THR A 91 0.57 -31.96 3.03
CA THR A 91 0.74 -31.28 4.31
C THR A 91 0.55 -32.25 5.48
N PHE A 92 1.48 -32.23 6.42
CA PHE A 92 1.54 -33.04 7.62
C PHE A 92 1.37 -32.17 8.86
N LYS A 93 0.57 -32.61 9.83
CA LYS A 93 0.31 -31.90 11.07
C LYS A 93 1.37 -32.23 12.11
N ALA A 94 1.68 -31.26 12.96
CA ALA A 94 2.43 -31.55 14.17
C ALA A 94 1.69 -32.61 15.00
N ASN A 95 2.41 -33.64 15.47
CA ASN A 95 1.87 -34.70 16.32
C ASN A 95 2.67 -34.92 17.61
N SER A 96 3.81 -34.27 17.71
CA SER A 96 4.62 -34.28 18.92
C SER A 96 5.35 -32.96 19.09
N ILE A 97 5.38 -32.45 20.31
CA ILE A 97 6.15 -31.27 20.64
C ILE A 97 6.81 -31.46 22.01
N ARG A 98 8.06 -31.04 22.14
CA ARG A 98 8.78 -31.00 23.41
C ARG A 98 9.58 -29.71 23.52
N ARG A 99 9.78 -29.27 24.73
CA ARG A 99 10.62 -28.10 25.03
C ARG A 99 11.96 -28.55 25.62
N GLU A 100 13.04 -28.03 25.07
CA GLU A 100 14.41 -28.25 25.51
C GLU A 100 15.08 -26.88 25.73
N GLY A 101 15.02 -26.38 26.97
CA GLY A 101 15.48 -25.00 27.27
C GLY A 101 14.63 -23.95 26.54
N ASP A 102 15.27 -23.18 25.68
CA ASP A 102 14.61 -22.15 24.86
C ASP A 102 14.23 -22.66 23.45
N LYS A 103 14.20 -23.99 23.25
CA LYS A 103 13.85 -24.59 21.98
C LYS A 103 12.57 -25.40 22.08
N LEU A 104 11.73 -25.29 21.05
CA LEU A 104 10.66 -26.24 20.77
C LEU A 104 11.14 -27.19 19.67
N ILE A 105 11.00 -28.48 19.92
CA ILE A 105 11.25 -29.53 18.93
C ILE A 105 9.88 -30.07 18.51
N VAL A 106 9.54 -29.83 17.26
CA VAL A 106 8.22 -30.18 16.69
C VAL A 106 8.37 -31.33 15.72
N GLY A 107 7.76 -32.48 16.01
CA GLY A 107 7.67 -33.63 15.09
C GLY A 107 6.32 -33.66 14.40
N PHE A 108 6.28 -34.28 13.22
CA PHE A 108 5.11 -34.31 12.34
C PHE A 108 4.61 -35.76 12.14
N GLU A 109 3.31 -35.91 11.87
CA GLU A 109 2.72 -37.19 11.56
C GLU A 109 3.30 -37.78 10.25
N LEU A 110 3.51 -39.09 10.22
CA LEU A 110 3.88 -39.85 9.02
C LEU A 110 5.23 -39.52 8.36
N ILE A 111 5.98 -38.56 8.86
CA ILE A 111 7.29 -38.15 8.30
C ILE A 111 8.36 -38.05 9.39
N PRO A 112 9.64 -38.31 9.07
CA PRO A 112 10.71 -38.33 10.06
C PRO A 112 11.36 -36.96 10.32
N TRP A 113 10.77 -35.86 9.87
CA TRP A 113 11.26 -34.52 10.12
C TRP A 113 10.93 -34.03 11.52
N GLU A 114 11.91 -33.36 12.15
CA GLU A 114 11.67 -32.50 13.31
C GLU A 114 12.13 -31.07 13.00
N ALA A 115 11.28 -30.10 13.29
CA ALA A 115 11.68 -28.69 13.26
C ALA A 115 12.16 -28.24 14.63
N VAL A 116 13.25 -27.45 14.65
CA VAL A 116 13.81 -26.81 15.84
C VAL A 116 13.47 -25.33 15.79
N ILE A 117 12.66 -24.87 16.75
CA ILE A 117 12.20 -23.50 16.85
C ILE A 117 12.78 -22.88 18.12
N ASN A 118 13.57 -21.84 17.99
CA ASN A 118 14.06 -21.07 19.12
C ASN A 118 12.96 -20.14 19.65
N ILE A 119 12.80 -20.08 20.99
CA ILE A 119 11.84 -19.20 21.67
C ILE A 119 12.59 -18.09 22.37
N LYS A 120 12.20 -16.86 22.14
CA LYS A 120 12.65 -15.69 22.87
C LYS A 120 11.47 -15.09 23.64
N ILE A 121 11.63 -14.91 24.93
CA ILE A 121 10.59 -14.35 25.80
C ILE A 121 11.02 -12.97 26.27
N THR A 122 10.25 -11.93 25.95
CA THR A 122 10.42 -10.56 26.42
C THR A 122 9.12 -10.06 27.08
N PRO A 123 9.15 -8.95 27.80
CA PRO A 123 7.90 -8.37 28.33
C PRO A 123 6.89 -8.00 27.25
N GLU A 124 7.36 -7.61 26.06
CA GLU A 124 6.56 -7.07 24.96
C GLU A 124 6.04 -8.14 24.01
N TYR A 125 6.80 -9.23 23.79
CA TYR A 125 6.45 -10.26 22.80
C TYR A 125 7.05 -11.63 23.14
N ILE A 126 6.54 -12.68 22.51
CA ILE A 126 7.17 -14.00 22.45
C ILE A 126 7.62 -14.24 21.00
N GLY A 127 8.95 -14.34 20.80
CA GLY A 127 9.57 -14.61 19.51
C GLY A 127 9.70 -16.11 19.23
N PHE A 128 9.50 -16.49 17.97
CA PHE A 128 9.68 -17.85 17.44
C PHE A 128 10.56 -17.76 16.20
N THR A 129 11.71 -18.45 16.18
CA THR A 129 12.63 -18.43 15.04
C THR A 129 12.99 -19.85 14.65
N ILE A 130 12.82 -20.20 13.38
CA ILE A 130 13.24 -21.50 12.86
C ILE A 130 14.77 -21.59 12.90
N GLU A 131 15.30 -22.46 13.74
CA GLU A 131 16.75 -22.68 13.83
C GLU A 131 17.21 -23.74 12.81
N ASP A 132 16.57 -24.92 12.82
CA ASP A 132 16.96 -26.02 11.95
C ASP A 132 15.83 -27.02 11.71
N PHE A 133 16.09 -27.95 10.77
CA PHE A 133 15.27 -29.11 10.50
C PHE A 133 16.13 -30.36 10.59
N ASN A 134 15.75 -31.32 11.45
CA ASN A 134 16.46 -32.56 11.68
C ASN A 134 15.71 -33.73 11.05
N LEU A 135 16.38 -34.51 10.23
CA LEU A 135 15.88 -35.75 9.69
C LEU A 135 16.27 -36.91 10.62
N LYS A 136 15.32 -37.55 11.28
CA LYS A 136 15.56 -38.66 12.21
C LYS A 136 16.04 -39.94 11.57
N VAL A 137 15.60 -40.20 10.34
CA VAL A 137 15.97 -41.37 9.57
C VAL A 137 16.69 -40.88 8.30
N LYS A 138 17.98 -41.15 8.20
CA LYS A 138 18.81 -40.71 7.07
C LYS A 138 18.86 -41.70 5.91
N ASP A 139 18.45 -42.95 6.15
CA ASP A 139 18.52 -44.01 5.16
C ASP A 139 17.27 -44.90 5.29
N TYR A 140 16.48 -44.92 4.23
CA TYR A 140 15.32 -45.79 4.11
C TYR A 140 15.64 -47.16 3.46
N GLY A 141 16.91 -47.46 3.24
CA GLY A 141 17.31 -48.57 2.38
C GLY A 141 17.02 -48.26 0.90
N ILE A 142 17.53 -48.99 0.00
CA ILE A 142 17.30 -48.92 -1.46
C ILE A 142 16.81 -47.61 -2.03
N ASN A 143 17.71 -46.64 -2.22
CA ASN A 143 17.55 -45.45 -3.08
C ASN A 143 16.32 -44.52 -2.84
N MET A 144 15.75 -44.52 -1.66
CA MET A 144 14.67 -43.58 -1.33
C MET A 144 15.19 -42.48 -0.39
N THR A 145 15.17 -41.24 -0.85
CA THR A 145 15.44 -40.05 -0.03
C THR A 145 14.12 -39.43 0.42
N GLU A 146 14.09 -38.90 1.65
CA GLU A 146 12.95 -38.15 2.13
C GLU A 146 12.77 -36.90 1.26
N PRO A 147 11.55 -36.61 0.76
CA PRO A 147 11.28 -35.42 -0.01
C PRO A 147 11.64 -34.14 0.76
N PRO A 148 12.11 -33.08 0.07
CA PRO A 148 12.45 -31.83 0.73
C PRO A 148 11.20 -31.16 1.30
N ILE A 149 11.43 -30.29 2.28
CA ILE A 149 10.38 -29.42 2.84
C ILE A 149 10.16 -28.29 1.85
N SER A 150 8.91 -28.11 1.38
CA SER A 150 8.54 -26.98 0.54
C SER A 150 8.05 -25.78 1.36
N GLU A 151 7.29 -26.02 2.43
CA GLU A 151 6.73 -24.99 3.31
C GLU A 151 6.56 -25.51 4.74
N MET A 152 6.65 -24.63 5.72
CA MET A 152 6.22 -24.91 7.09
C MET A 152 5.51 -23.71 7.67
N TRP A 153 4.32 -23.90 8.20
CA TRP A 153 3.68 -23.00 9.16
C TRP A 153 4.16 -23.36 10.55
N PHE A 154 5.00 -22.54 11.15
CA PHE A 154 5.62 -22.85 12.43
C PHE A 154 4.85 -22.31 13.64
N LEU A 155 3.91 -21.40 13.40
CA LEU A 155 2.99 -20.86 14.40
C LEU A 155 1.61 -20.67 13.78
N GLN A 156 0.59 -21.31 14.36
CA GLN A 156 -0.81 -21.20 13.95
C GLN A 156 -1.68 -21.07 15.20
N LEU A 157 -2.38 -19.95 15.35
CA LEU A 157 -3.21 -19.65 16.51
C LEU A 157 -4.65 -19.33 16.08
N PRO A 158 -5.66 -20.17 16.45
CA PRO A 158 -7.07 -19.92 16.14
C PRO A 158 -7.67 -18.89 17.12
N VAL A 159 -7.42 -17.61 16.87
CA VAL A 159 -7.84 -16.49 17.71
C VAL A 159 -9.31 -16.18 17.46
N ARG A 160 -10.10 -15.99 18.53
CA ARG A 160 -11.50 -15.54 18.42
C ARG A 160 -11.58 -14.19 17.74
N ASN A 161 -12.57 -14.00 16.88
CA ASN A 161 -12.82 -12.72 16.24
C ASN A 161 -13.08 -11.64 17.27
N ARG A 162 -12.59 -10.43 16.98
CA ARG A 162 -12.84 -9.18 17.71
C ARG A 162 -13.48 -8.17 16.76
N SER A 163 -13.71 -6.96 17.25
CA SER A 163 -14.37 -5.89 16.48
C SER A 163 -13.60 -5.52 15.21
N HIS A 164 -12.27 -5.69 15.21
CA HIS A 164 -11.36 -5.25 14.17
C HIS A 164 -10.37 -6.34 13.76
N TYR A 165 -10.08 -6.39 12.47
CA TYR A 165 -9.01 -7.22 11.91
C TYR A 165 -8.22 -6.42 10.88
N GLY A 166 -6.92 -6.25 11.12
CA GLY A 166 -5.97 -5.65 10.19
C GLY A 166 -5.23 -6.74 9.42
N ASP A 167 -5.59 -6.91 8.15
CA ASP A 167 -5.06 -7.95 7.27
C ASP A 167 -3.58 -7.71 6.88
N TRP A 168 -3.21 -6.46 6.67
CA TRP A 168 -1.83 -6.08 6.35
C TRP A 168 -0.88 -6.30 7.53
N LEU A 169 -1.28 -5.85 8.74
CA LEU A 169 -0.51 -6.03 9.97
C LEU A 169 -0.68 -7.42 10.59
N ASN A 170 -1.68 -8.19 10.16
CA ASN A 170 -2.07 -9.49 10.74
C ASN A 170 -2.42 -9.40 12.23
N VAL A 171 -3.32 -8.49 12.57
CA VAL A 171 -3.73 -8.16 13.93
C VAL A 171 -5.24 -8.27 14.12
N ILE A 172 -5.67 -8.91 15.20
CA ILE A 172 -7.07 -8.94 15.67
C ILE A 172 -7.16 -8.11 16.93
N TRP A 173 -8.07 -7.15 17.01
CA TRP A 173 -8.13 -6.23 18.14
C TRP A 173 -9.52 -5.66 18.40
N ASP A 174 -9.71 -5.10 19.58
CA ASP A 174 -10.81 -4.24 20.01
C ASP A 174 -10.26 -3.08 20.85
N ASN A 175 -11.11 -2.36 21.55
CA ASN A 175 -10.68 -1.21 22.36
C ASN A 175 -9.81 -1.58 23.58
N GLU A 176 -9.80 -2.86 23.99
CA GLU A 176 -9.11 -3.31 25.20
C GLU A 176 -7.85 -4.11 24.89
N GLN A 177 -7.86 -4.92 23.82
CA GLN A 177 -6.83 -5.90 23.56
C GLN A 177 -6.52 -6.07 22.07
N ALA A 178 -5.23 -6.26 21.79
CA ALA A 178 -4.71 -6.62 20.46
C ALA A 178 -3.90 -7.92 20.51
N ILE A 179 -4.06 -8.75 19.47
CA ILE A 179 -3.30 -9.98 19.25
C ILE A 179 -2.74 -9.94 17.83
N ASN A 180 -1.43 -9.96 17.70
CA ASN A 180 -0.71 -9.80 16.44
C ASN A 180 0.35 -10.89 16.30
N ILE A 181 0.49 -11.43 15.10
CA ILE A 181 1.66 -12.21 14.68
C ILE A 181 2.39 -11.38 13.64
N LEU A 182 3.59 -10.93 13.99
CA LEU A 182 4.43 -10.02 13.22
C LEU A 182 5.70 -10.73 12.76
N GLY A 183 6.07 -10.61 11.47
CA GLY A 183 7.37 -11.09 10.97
C GLY A 183 8.52 -10.30 11.59
N THR A 184 9.60 -11.00 12.02
CA THR A 184 10.82 -10.38 12.56
C THR A 184 11.90 -10.17 11.50
N ASP A 185 11.60 -10.52 10.27
CA ASP A 185 12.45 -10.37 9.08
C ASP A 185 11.59 -10.38 7.81
N PRO A 186 12.13 -9.99 6.63
CA PRO A 186 11.38 -9.95 5.38
C PRO A 186 10.99 -11.33 4.82
N TYR A 187 11.62 -12.41 5.32
CA TYR A 187 11.45 -13.77 4.79
C TYR A 187 10.33 -14.56 5.45
N ALA A 188 9.76 -14.04 6.53
CA ALA A 188 8.64 -14.66 7.23
C ALA A 188 7.33 -14.51 6.41
N ARG A 189 6.72 -15.62 6.06
CA ARG A 189 5.38 -15.62 5.47
C ARG A 189 4.34 -15.45 6.58
N ILE A 190 3.74 -14.29 6.65
CA ILE A 190 2.67 -13.97 7.59
C ILE A 190 1.34 -13.98 6.85
N ASP A 191 0.36 -14.68 7.38
CA ASP A 191 -0.94 -14.88 6.72
C ASP A 191 -2.02 -15.17 7.76
N SER A 192 -3.26 -15.26 7.33
CA SER A 192 -4.37 -15.70 8.16
C SER A 192 -5.39 -16.50 7.38
N GLU A 193 -6.20 -17.27 8.10
CA GLU A 193 -7.28 -18.04 7.52
C GLU A 193 -8.56 -17.82 8.34
N GLU A 194 -9.65 -17.47 7.66
CA GLU A 194 -10.92 -17.19 8.30
C GLU A 194 -11.66 -18.48 8.66
N GLY A 195 -12.18 -18.53 9.88
CA GLY A 195 -13.06 -19.58 10.37
C GLY A 195 -14.35 -18.99 10.97
N GLU A 196 -15.31 -19.83 11.27
CA GLU A 196 -16.56 -19.39 11.88
C GLU A 196 -16.35 -18.91 13.33
N GLY A 197 -16.40 -17.60 13.54
CA GLY A 197 -16.19 -16.94 14.83
C GLY A 197 -14.72 -16.83 15.28
N TYR A 198 -13.76 -17.17 14.42
CA TYR A 198 -12.33 -17.07 14.69
C TYR A 198 -11.53 -16.84 13.42
N ARG A 199 -10.26 -16.51 13.59
CA ARG A 199 -9.28 -16.43 12.51
C ARG A 199 -7.99 -17.12 12.97
N ILE A 200 -7.40 -17.95 12.12
CA ILE A 200 -6.09 -18.54 12.37
C ILE A 200 -5.04 -17.54 11.94
N LEU A 201 -4.34 -16.92 12.89
CA LEU A 201 -3.16 -16.11 12.57
C LEU A 201 -1.97 -17.06 12.38
N LYS A 202 -1.18 -16.84 11.31
CA LYS A 202 -0.14 -17.79 10.90
C LYS A 202 1.19 -17.11 10.63
N ALA A 203 2.29 -17.82 11.00
CA ALA A 203 3.65 -17.49 10.57
C ALA A 203 4.31 -18.74 9.98
N GLY A 204 4.95 -18.59 8.84
CA GLY A 204 5.55 -19.70 8.09
C GLY A 204 6.84 -19.35 7.37
N VAL A 205 7.46 -20.38 6.80
CA VAL A 205 8.64 -20.32 5.97
C VAL A 205 8.43 -21.12 4.69
N VAL A 206 9.04 -20.69 3.60
CA VAL A 206 8.93 -21.32 2.28
C VAL A 206 10.33 -21.56 1.71
N GLN A 207 10.59 -22.74 1.16
CA GLN A 207 11.90 -23.13 0.63
C GLN A 207 12.38 -22.21 -0.47
N GLU A 208 11.50 -21.79 -1.36
CA GLU A 208 11.80 -20.88 -2.47
C GLU A 208 12.40 -19.55 -2.00
N VAL A 209 12.07 -19.12 -0.77
CA VAL A 209 12.58 -17.88 -0.17
C VAL A 209 13.67 -18.18 0.85
N LYS A 210 13.30 -18.76 2.01
CA LYS A 210 14.24 -19.11 3.07
C LYS A 210 13.55 -19.98 4.13
N LEU A 211 14.21 -21.05 4.58
CA LEU A 211 13.66 -21.95 5.61
C LEU A 211 14.21 -21.69 7.01
N ARG A 212 15.49 -21.28 7.17
CA ARG A 212 16.17 -21.19 8.46
C ARG A 212 16.53 -19.75 8.81
N GLY A 213 16.57 -19.46 10.09
CA GLY A 213 16.87 -18.11 10.61
C GLY A 213 15.76 -17.10 10.35
N VAL A 214 14.53 -17.60 10.12
CA VAL A 214 13.33 -16.78 9.85
C VAL A 214 12.42 -16.86 11.08
N GLY A 215 11.84 -15.74 11.48
CA GLY A 215 11.07 -15.68 12.71
C GLY A 215 9.85 -14.80 12.67
N ALA A 216 9.04 -14.95 13.73
CA ALA A 216 7.88 -14.10 14.00
C ALA A 216 7.72 -13.83 15.50
N ALA A 217 7.15 -12.68 15.83
CA ALA A 217 6.80 -12.28 17.17
C ALA A 217 5.28 -12.42 17.39
N LEU A 218 4.88 -13.10 18.47
CA LEU A 218 3.52 -13.07 19.00
C LEU A 218 3.43 -11.93 20.00
N ILE A 219 2.66 -10.90 19.69
CA ILE A 219 2.36 -9.78 20.54
C ILE A 219 0.91 -9.93 21.04
N THR A 220 0.71 -9.90 22.36
CA THR A 220 -0.62 -9.87 22.96
C THR A 220 -0.58 -8.84 24.09
N CYS A 221 -1.31 -7.75 23.95
CA CYS A 221 -1.24 -6.61 24.87
C CYS A 221 -2.55 -5.82 24.86
N SER A 222 -2.66 -4.81 25.75
CA SER A 222 -3.71 -3.79 25.60
C SER A 222 -3.48 -3.02 24.29
N THR A 223 -4.57 -2.62 23.63
CA THR A 223 -4.54 -2.03 22.28
C THR A 223 -3.71 -0.75 22.21
N ASP A 224 -3.74 0.07 23.26
CA ASP A 224 -2.93 1.28 23.39
C ASP A 224 -1.41 1.03 23.42
N LYS A 225 -0.98 -0.19 23.75
CA LYS A 225 0.43 -0.61 23.82
C LYS A 225 0.94 -1.32 22.57
N LEU A 226 0.05 -1.64 21.62
CA LEU A 226 0.43 -2.43 20.45
C LEU A 226 1.60 -1.80 19.67
N LEU A 227 1.49 -0.51 19.33
CA LEU A 227 2.55 0.18 18.59
C LEU A 227 3.86 0.30 19.38
N ASP A 228 3.80 0.46 20.72
CA ASP A 228 5.01 0.45 21.57
C ASP A 228 5.72 -0.90 21.47
N ASN A 229 4.96 -2.00 21.55
CA ASN A 229 5.51 -3.35 21.47
C ASN A 229 6.06 -3.67 20.07
N ILE A 230 5.39 -3.20 18.99
CA ILE A 230 5.91 -3.32 17.63
C ILE A 230 7.22 -2.52 17.49
N ALA A 231 7.30 -1.31 18.03
CA ALA A 231 8.53 -0.51 17.97
C ALA A 231 9.72 -1.22 18.65
N ARG A 232 9.47 -1.98 19.72
CA ARG A 232 10.52 -2.82 20.36
C ARG A 232 10.99 -3.94 19.45
N VAL A 233 10.07 -4.57 18.71
CA VAL A 233 10.42 -5.58 17.69
C VAL A 233 11.21 -4.94 16.54
N GLU A 234 10.77 -3.78 16.03
CA GLU A 234 11.50 -3.02 15.00
C GLU A 234 12.95 -2.71 15.44
N GLU A 235 13.13 -2.19 16.66
CA GLU A 235 14.44 -1.87 17.21
C GLU A 235 15.32 -3.12 17.37
N GLU A 236 14.77 -4.19 17.93
CA GLU A 236 15.54 -5.40 18.27
C GLU A 236 16.00 -6.20 17.05
N PHE A 237 15.16 -6.27 16.03
CA PHE A 237 15.45 -6.99 14.79
C PHE A 237 15.99 -6.09 13.67
N ASN A 238 16.27 -4.82 13.98
CA ASN A 238 16.76 -3.83 13.02
C ASN A 238 15.86 -3.73 11.77
N LEU A 239 14.55 -3.71 11.99
CA LEU A 239 13.56 -3.51 10.95
C LEU A 239 13.41 -2.01 10.63
N PRO A 240 12.78 -1.64 9.51
CA PRO A 240 12.39 -0.24 9.29
C PRO A 240 11.53 0.30 10.45
N HIS A 241 11.72 1.58 10.79
CA HIS A 241 11.06 2.18 11.95
C HIS A 241 9.66 2.73 11.62
N GLY A 242 8.78 1.87 11.12
CA GLY A 242 7.43 2.25 10.68
C GLY A 242 6.56 2.84 11.78
N VAL A 243 6.75 2.44 13.04
CA VAL A 243 6.05 3.06 14.19
C VAL A 243 6.51 4.50 14.40
N ASN A 244 7.81 4.80 14.31
CA ASN A 244 8.33 6.15 14.42
C ASN A 244 7.79 7.05 13.31
N SER A 245 7.73 6.54 12.08
CA SER A 245 7.14 7.24 10.93
C SER A 245 5.66 7.59 11.16
N ARG A 246 4.87 6.69 11.74
CA ARG A 246 3.46 6.91 12.09
C ARG A 246 3.25 7.93 13.21
N ARG A 247 4.27 8.19 14.01
CA ARG A 247 4.28 9.21 15.09
C ARG A 247 4.85 10.55 14.65
N HIS A 248 5.37 10.64 13.43
CA HIS A 248 5.95 11.87 12.92
C HIS A 248 4.86 12.92 12.64
N GLU A 249 5.13 14.19 12.93
CA GLU A 249 4.16 15.30 12.77
C GLU A 249 3.66 15.49 11.33
N LEU A 250 4.44 15.07 10.33
CA LEU A 250 4.06 15.12 8.92
C LEU A 250 3.33 13.87 8.43
N TYR A 251 3.10 12.89 9.30
CA TYR A 251 2.51 11.60 8.93
C TYR A 251 1.17 11.73 8.18
N ASN A 252 0.29 12.63 8.61
CA ASN A 252 -0.99 12.87 7.94
C ASN A 252 -1.02 14.14 7.06
N SER A 253 0.14 14.72 6.72
CA SER A 253 0.20 15.88 5.83
C SER A 253 -0.09 15.48 4.40
N SER A 254 -0.92 16.28 3.74
CA SER A 254 -1.14 16.19 2.29
C SER A 254 0.08 16.71 1.54
N TYR A 255 0.29 16.22 0.32
CA TYR A 255 1.41 16.66 -0.48
C TYR A 255 1.01 17.27 -1.83
N TYR A 256 1.75 18.31 -2.18
CA TYR A 256 1.83 18.88 -3.51
C TYR A 256 2.79 18.01 -4.33
N TRP A 257 2.35 17.41 -5.44
CA TRP A 257 3.26 16.62 -6.28
C TRP A 257 3.30 17.13 -7.71
N SER A 258 4.48 17.11 -8.31
CA SER A 258 4.70 17.63 -9.65
C SER A 258 5.69 16.79 -10.45
N ALA A 259 5.42 16.67 -11.75
CA ALA A 259 6.28 16.05 -12.75
C ALA A 259 6.96 17.11 -13.66
N ASP A 260 6.61 18.39 -13.52
CA ASP A 260 7.15 19.51 -14.34
C ASP A 260 8.04 20.48 -13.57
N VAL A 261 8.30 20.21 -12.28
CA VAL A 261 9.16 21.04 -11.43
C VAL A 261 10.63 20.89 -11.83
N VAL A 262 11.27 22.02 -12.07
CA VAL A 262 12.71 22.12 -12.41
C VAL A 262 13.34 23.31 -11.68
N PRO A 263 14.69 23.44 -11.60
CA PRO A 263 15.34 24.56 -10.93
C PRO A 263 14.90 25.97 -11.43
N GLY A 264 14.47 26.05 -12.70
CA GLY A 264 14.02 27.31 -13.31
C GLY A 264 12.61 27.76 -12.89
N ASN A 265 11.74 26.85 -12.41
CA ASN A 265 10.35 27.17 -12.08
C ASN A 265 9.96 26.85 -10.64
N ILE A 266 10.87 26.35 -9.81
CA ILE A 266 10.59 25.91 -8.44
C ILE A 266 9.94 27.00 -7.58
N ASP A 267 10.36 28.29 -7.75
CA ASP A 267 9.84 29.37 -6.92
C ASP A 267 8.35 29.64 -7.18
N GLU A 268 7.87 29.40 -8.40
CA GLU A 268 6.45 29.48 -8.74
C GLU A 268 5.65 28.30 -8.16
N HIS A 269 6.17 27.08 -8.25
CA HIS A 269 5.58 25.92 -7.57
C HIS A 269 5.47 26.13 -6.06
N LEU A 270 6.52 26.66 -5.42
CA LEU A 270 6.53 26.96 -3.98
C LEU A 270 5.48 28.01 -3.59
N LYS A 271 5.22 29.00 -4.45
CA LYS A 271 4.14 29.98 -4.25
C LYS A 271 2.78 29.25 -4.15
N TYR A 272 2.44 28.39 -5.10
CA TYR A 272 1.17 27.67 -5.09
C TYR A 272 1.09 26.66 -3.93
N ALA A 273 2.16 25.94 -3.64
CA ALA A 273 2.21 25.01 -2.51
C ALA A 273 1.95 25.71 -1.16
N LYS A 274 2.54 26.90 -0.96
CA LYS A 274 2.29 27.75 0.22
C LYS A 274 0.85 28.27 0.27
N MET A 275 0.29 28.69 -0.86
CA MET A 275 -1.11 29.13 -0.95
C MET A 275 -2.08 28.01 -0.53
N ALA A 276 -1.75 26.77 -0.81
CA ALA A 276 -2.53 25.60 -0.43
C ALA A 276 -2.23 25.07 1.00
N GLY A 277 -1.24 25.64 1.70
CA GLY A 277 -0.87 25.21 3.05
C GLY A 277 -0.15 23.89 3.14
N PHE A 278 0.41 23.38 2.06
CA PHE A 278 1.14 22.11 2.06
C PHE A 278 2.45 22.21 2.84
N ARG A 279 2.76 21.14 3.58
CA ARG A 279 4.01 20.98 4.34
C ARG A 279 4.93 19.92 3.74
N THR A 280 4.47 19.23 2.68
CA THR A 280 5.22 18.21 1.95
C THR A 280 5.09 18.44 0.45
N PHE A 281 6.20 18.26 -0.27
CA PHE A 281 6.33 18.53 -1.69
C PHE A 281 7.00 17.36 -2.38
N MET A 282 6.28 16.59 -3.19
CA MET A 282 6.79 15.40 -3.87
C MET A 282 7.21 15.71 -5.30
N ILE A 283 8.41 15.30 -5.66
CA ILE A 283 8.98 15.41 -6.99
C ILE A 283 8.91 14.05 -7.67
N TYR A 284 8.27 14.02 -8.82
CA TYR A 284 8.20 12.85 -9.66
C TYR A 284 9.51 12.72 -10.46
N TYR A 285 10.09 11.53 -10.53
CA TYR A 285 11.41 11.34 -11.15
C TYR A 285 11.54 11.87 -12.60
N PRO A 286 10.50 11.91 -13.47
CA PRO A 286 10.60 12.52 -14.80
C PRO A 286 10.96 14.00 -14.79
N SER A 287 10.86 14.69 -13.63
CA SER A 287 11.27 16.09 -13.48
C SER A 287 12.75 16.30 -13.74
N PHE A 288 13.62 15.34 -13.46
CA PHE A 288 15.07 15.53 -13.52
C PHE A 288 15.82 14.51 -14.38
N ILE A 289 15.24 13.35 -14.74
CA ILE A 289 15.90 12.40 -15.63
C ILE A 289 15.74 12.79 -17.11
N ASP A 290 16.61 12.24 -17.97
CA ASP A 290 16.65 12.51 -19.42
C ASP A 290 15.49 11.86 -20.22
N SER A 291 14.36 11.58 -19.59
CA SER A 291 13.17 11.11 -20.28
C SER A 291 11.92 11.52 -19.50
N ARG A 292 10.94 12.09 -20.22
CA ARG A 292 9.66 12.52 -19.61
C ARG A 292 8.58 11.45 -19.65
N ASP A 293 8.83 10.34 -20.35
CA ASP A 293 7.82 9.30 -20.68
C ASP A 293 8.17 7.91 -20.15
N TYR A 294 8.98 7.80 -19.11
CA TYR A 294 9.44 6.57 -18.46
C TYR A 294 10.34 5.65 -19.33
N ARG A 295 10.60 6.01 -20.59
CA ARG A 295 11.31 5.12 -21.53
C ARG A 295 12.80 4.92 -21.22
N LYS A 296 13.42 5.81 -20.42
CA LYS A 296 14.82 5.68 -19.92
C LYS A 296 14.91 5.36 -18.43
N LEU A 297 13.83 4.87 -17.84
CA LEU A 297 13.81 4.44 -16.44
C LEU A 297 14.90 3.37 -16.20
N GLY A 298 15.59 3.45 -15.06
CA GLY A 298 16.74 2.58 -14.74
C GLY A 298 18.09 3.21 -15.08
N ASP A 299 18.19 4.05 -16.10
CA ASP A 299 19.42 4.78 -16.42
C ASP A 299 19.67 5.89 -15.39
N TYR A 300 18.62 6.66 -15.07
CA TYR A 300 18.68 7.82 -14.17
C TYR A 300 19.73 8.88 -14.59
N ASP A 301 20.01 8.98 -15.89
CA ASP A 301 20.84 10.04 -16.43
C ASP A 301 20.10 11.39 -16.29
N TRP A 302 20.86 12.46 -16.01
CA TRP A 302 20.30 13.79 -15.79
C TRP A 302 19.85 14.45 -17.09
N ARG A 303 18.73 15.16 -17.03
CA ARG A 303 18.32 16.08 -18.09
C ARG A 303 19.18 17.36 -18.02
N LEU A 304 20.27 17.36 -18.78
CA LEU A 304 21.29 18.41 -18.68
C LEU A 304 20.79 19.80 -19.10
N SER A 305 19.68 19.92 -19.83
CA SER A 305 19.06 21.23 -20.13
C SER A 305 18.58 21.97 -18.87
N ASP A 306 18.09 21.23 -17.90
CA ASP A 306 17.51 21.76 -16.67
C ASP A 306 18.45 21.56 -15.46
N TYR A 307 19.31 20.53 -15.50
CA TYR A 307 20.22 20.13 -14.44
C TYR A 307 21.65 19.98 -14.98
N PRO A 308 22.31 21.10 -15.46
CA PRO A 308 23.64 21.01 -16.07
C PRO A 308 24.73 20.48 -15.11
N ASN A 309 24.56 20.66 -13.79
CA ASN A 309 25.43 20.11 -12.76
C ASN A 309 24.84 18.87 -12.05
N GLY A 310 23.79 18.27 -12.60
CA GLY A 310 23.16 17.03 -12.12
C GLY A 310 22.69 17.11 -10.67
N LEU A 311 23.29 16.28 -9.82
CA LEU A 311 22.93 16.14 -8.40
C LEU A 311 23.01 17.47 -7.61
N ASP A 312 23.98 18.33 -7.93
CA ASP A 312 24.16 19.60 -7.21
C ASP A 312 23.02 20.58 -7.49
N ASP A 313 22.47 20.60 -8.69
CA ASP A 313 21.33 21.44 -9.02
C ASP A 313 20.04 20.91 -8.36
N LEU A 314 19.85 19.57 -8.33
CA LEU A 314 18.78 18.95 -7.57
C LEU A 314 18.89 19.31 -6.07
N LYS A 315 20.08 19.20 -5.49
CA LYS A 315 20.32 19.55 -4.08
C LYS A 315 19.96 21.02 -3.77
N LYS A 316 20.33 21.96 -4.64
CA LYS A 316 19.95 23.37 -4.49
C LYS A 316 18.42 23.54 -4.54
N MET A 317 17.74 22.85 -5.46
CA MET A 317 16.29 22.90 -5.58
C MET A 317 15.60 22.32 -4.32
N LEU A 318 16.07 21.18 -3.80
CA LEU A 318 15.54 20.58 -2.57
C LEU A 318 15.76 21.49 -1.35
N ASN A 319 16.87 22.20 -1.28
CA ASN A 319 17.10 23.19 -0.21
C ASN A 319 16.09 24.34 -0.29
N LYS A 320 15.74 24.86 -1.47
CA LYS A 320 14.66 25.86 -1.61
C LYS A 320 13.32 25.35 -1.06
N ILE A 321 12.98 24.06 -1.28
CA ILE A 321 11.76 23.45 -0.72
C ILE A 321 11.84 23.45 0.81
N LYS A 322 12.97 23.04 1.39
CA LYS A 322 13.19 23.03 2.84
C LYS A 322 13.15 24.44 3.44
N ASP A 323 13.80 25.42 2.81
CA ASP A 323 13.79 26.81 3.24
C ASP A 323 12.37 27.41 3.17
N ALA A 324 11.52 26.87 2.31
CA ALA A 324 10.11 27.21 2.23
C ALA A 324 9.25 26.57 3.35
N GLY A 325 9.86 25.75 4.24
CA GLY A 325 9.19 25.05 5.34
C GLY A 325 8.50 23.75 4.94
N MET A 326 8.90 23.14 3.82
CA MET A 326 8.30 21.91 3.32
C MET A 326 9.32 20.76 3.27
N ALA A 327 8.87 19.54 3.53
CA ALA A 327 9.67 18.34 3.34
C ALA A 327 9.64 17.91 1.86
N PRO A 328 10.80 17.77 1.17
CA PRO A 328 10.85 17.26 -0.18
C PRO A 328 10.71 15.74 -0.22
N GLY A 329 9.89 15.24 -1.13
CA GLY A 329 9.65 13.82 -1.37
C GLY A 329 10.09 13.38 -2.75
N PHE A 330 10.36 12.08 -2.87
CA PHE A 330 10.80 11.43 -4.09
C PHE A 330 9.86 10.31 -4.50
N HIS A 331 9.30 10.41 -5.70
CA HIS A 331 8.50 9.36 -6.32
C HIS A 331 9.29 8.63 -7.40
N PHE A 332 9.24 7.31 -7.43
CA PHE A 332 9.91 6.48 -8.44
C PHE A 332 9.18 5.16 -8.69
N LEU A 333 9.44 4.58 -9.86
CA LEU A 333 9.08 3.22 -10.25
C LEU A 333 10.31 2.34 -10.04
N HIS A 334 10.44 1.71 -8.86
CA HIS A 334 11.69 1.10 -8.42
C HIS A 334 12.01 -0.27 -9.03
N SER A 335 11.03 -1.00 -9.53
CA SER A 335 11.21 -2.35 -10.10
C SER A 335 11.08 -2.41 -11.63
N HIS A 336 11.24 -1.26 -12.29
CA HIS A 336 11.04 -1.11 -13.72
C HIS A 336 12.31 -0.64 -14.46
N ILE A 337 12.46 -1.10 -15.69
CA ILE A 337 13.48 -0.67 -16.66
C ILE A 337 12.77 -0.12 -17.90
N GLY A 338 13.07 1.10 -18.30
CA GLY A 338 12.50 1.74 -19.50
C GLY A 338 12.99 1.09 -20.78
N ARG A 339 12.14 1.07 -21.80
CA ARG A 339 12.43 0.38 -23.07
C ARG A 339 13.50 1.04 -23.94
N ASP A 340 13.85 2.31 -23.67
CA ASP A 340 14.98 3.01 -24.31
C ASP A 340 16.22 3.07 -23.39
N SER A 341 16.21 2.31 -22.29
CA SER A 341 17.31 2.23 -21.33
C SER A 341 18.50 1.43 -21.88
N LYS A 342 19.69 1.73 -21.36
CA LYS A 342 20.95 0.95 -21.59
C LYS A 342 20.82 -0.52 -21.21
N TYR A 343 19.86 -0.90 -20.39
CA TYR A 343 19.52 -2.29 -20.05
C TYR A 343 18.71 -3.03 -21.12
N ILE A 344 18.19 -2.30 -22.11
CA ILE A 344 17.40 -2.86 -23.22
C ILE A 344 18.17 -2.79 -24.53
N THR A 345 18.72 -1.63 -24.85
CA THR A 345 19.36 -1.39 -26.15
C THR A 345 20.88 -1.20 -25.98
N PRO A 346 21.72 -1.76 -26.87
CA PRO A 346 21.41 -2.61 -28.02
C PRO A 346 21.22 -4.11 -27.70
N VAL A 347 21.38 -4.51 -26.42
CA VAL A 347 21.25 -5.91 -25.98
C VAL A 347 20.44 -5.94 -24.68
N PRO A 348 19.25 -6.56 -24.68
CA PRO A 348 18.44 -6.62 -23.49
C PRO A 348 19.11 -7.45 -22.39
N ASP A 349 19.16 -6.88 -21.19
CA ASP A 349 19.75 -7.50 -19.99
C ASP A 349 19.10 -8.85 -19.69
N HIS A 350 19.91 -9.81 -19.27
CA HIS A 350 19.42 -11.14 -18.94
C HIS A 350 18.59 -11.18 -17.65
N ARG A 351 18.70 -10.17 -16.79
CA ARG A 351 18.01 -10.01 -15.50
C ARG A 351 16.62 -9.35 -15.62
N LEU A 352 16.10 -9.18 -16.84
CA LEU A 352 14.71 -8.73 -17.06
C LEU A 352 13.75 -9.91 -16.88
N ASN A 353 12.59 -9.65 -16.24
CA ASN A 353 11.62 -10.70 -15.95
C ASN A 353 10.98 -11.31 -17.21
N LEU A 354 10.78 -12.62 -17.19
CA LEU A 354 10.15 -13.40 -18.24
C LEU A 354 8.92 -14.13 -17.71
N LEU A 355 7.76 -13.81 -18.23
CA LEU A 355 6.47 -14.40 -17.78
C LEU A 355 6.31 -15.88 -18.18
N LYS A 356 6.89 -16.29 -19.30
CA LYS A 356 6.77 -17.64 -19.83
C LYS A 356 7.99 -18.00 -20.69
N ILE A 357 8.49 -19.20 -20.50
CA ILE A 357 9.66 -19.69 -21.24
C ILE A 357 9.22 -20.59 -22.41
N PHE A 358 9.88 -20.45 -23.53
CA PHE A 358 9.71 -21.22 -24.74
C PHE A 358 11.05 -21.78 -25.23
N THR A 359 10.97 -22.87 -26.02
CA THR A 359 12.08 -23.48 -26.73
C THR A 359 11.84 -23.40 -28.23
N LEU A 360 12.82 -22.95 -29.02
CA LEU A 360 12.72 -22.96 -30.47
C LEU A 360 12.57 -24.39 -31.00
N ALA A 361 11.48 -24.71 -31.68
CA ALA A 361 11.27 -25.98 -32.34
C ALA A 361 12.04 -26.09 -33.66
N MET A 362 12.39 -24.94 -34.28
CA MET A 362 13.16 -24.82 -35.51
C MET A 362 14.19 -23.68 -35.36
N PRO A 363 15.29 -23.70 -36.14
CA PRO A 363 16.21 -22.57 -36.16
C PRO A 363 15.50 -21.28 -36.54
N LEU A 364 15.90 -20.17 -35.95
CA LEU A 364 15.41 -18.82 -36.22
C LEU A 364 16.49 -18.04 -36.99
N GLY A 365 16.19 -17.76 -38.27
CA GLY A 365 17.04 -16.92 -39.14
C GLY A 365 16.79 -15.43 -38.88
N LYS A 366 17.72 -14.56 -39.30
CA LYS A 366 17.64 -13.10 -39.08
C LYS A 366 16.41 -12.42 -39.67
N ASN A 367 15.87 -12.99 -40.76
CA ASN A 367 14.74 -12.42 -41.53
C ASN A 367 13.40 -13.13 -41.28
N ASP A 368 13.38 -14.13 -40.37
CA ASP A 368 12.17 -14.89 -40.11
C ASP A 368 11.13 -14.04 -39.37
N THR A 369 9.89 -14.09 -39.84
CA THR A 369 8.73 -13.42 -39.26
C THR A 369 7.77 -14.40 -38.58
N THR A 370 8.17 -15.67 -38.49
CA THR A 370 7.46 -16.74 -37.78
C THR A 370 8.44 -17.50 -36.89
N ILE A 371 8.06 -17.70 -35.64
CA ILE A 371 8.88 -18.38 -34.64
C ILE A 371 8.16 -19.65 -34.20
N TYR A 372 8.75 -20.82 -34.52
CA TYR A 372 8.20 -22.12 -34.11
C TYR A 372 8.70 -22.51 -32.72
N VAL A 373 7.78 -22.96 -31.87
CA VAL A 373 8.06 -23.29 -30.48
C VAL A 373 7.55 -24.67 -30.09
N GLU A 374 8.18 -25.28 -29.08
CA GLU A 374 7.78 -26.59 -28.57
C GLU A 374 6.58 -26.51 -27.63
N GLN A 375 6.51 -25.46 -26.81
CA GLN A 375 5.47 -25.23 -25.81
C GLN A 375 4.27 -24.52 -26.46
N ASN A 376 3.05 -24.86 -25.98
CA ASN A 376 1.83 -24.19 -26.41
C ASN A 376 1.84 -22.71 -25.93
N PRO A 377 1.71 -21.73 -26.85
CA PRO A 377 1.65 -20.31 -26.49
C PRO A 377 0.32 -19.86 -25.88
N ALA A 378 -0.62 -20.76 -25.65
CA ALA A 378 -1.90 -20.40 -25.03
C ALA A 378 -1.71 -19.52 -23.76
N ASN A 379 -2.59 -18.55 -23.57
CA ASN A 379 -2.55 -17.56 -22.48
C ASN A 379 -1.36 -16.58 -22.52
N THR A 380 -0.62 -16.52 -23.65
CA THR A 380 0.35 -15.44 -23.88
C THR A 380 -0.40 -14.15 -24.16
N THR A 381 0.08 -13.01 -23.64
CA THR A 381 -0.63 -11.72 -23.79
C THR A 381 -0.88 -11.35 -25.24
N MET A 382 -2.08 -10.80 -25.51
CA MET A 382 -2.47 -10.18 -26.78
C MET A 382 -2.68 -8.67 -26.65
N ALA A 383 -2.37 -8.09 -25.48
CA ALA A 383 -2.45 -6.65 -25.28
C ALA A 383 -1.44 -5.91 -26.19
N ASP A 384 -1.90 -4.83 -26.81
CA ASP A 384 -1.06 -4.02 -27.69
C ASP A 384 0.19 -3.50 -26.95
N ASN A 385 1.30 -3.44 -27.67
CA ASN A 385 2.62 -3.05 -27.18
C ASN A 385 3.24 -3.93 -26.07
N ARG A 386 2.49 -4.91 -25.51
CA ARG A 386 2.99 -5.86 -24.51
C ARG A 386 3.38 -7.23 -25.12
N ARG A 387 3.14 -7.44 -26.41
CA ARG A 387 3.47 -8.67 -27.14
C ARG A 387 4.95 -8.69 -27.53
N VAL A 388 5.83 -8.94 -26.59
CA VAL A 388 7.28 -8.88 -26.77
C VAL A 388 7.95 -10.17 -26.29
N LEU A 389 8.76 -10.78 -27.18
CA LEU A 389 9.63 -11.92 -26.87
C LEU A 389 11.07 -11.42 -26.73
N LYS A 390 11.81 -11.94 -25.72
CA LYS A 390 13.24 -11.70 -25.54
C LYS A 390 13.99 -12.96 -25.95
N ILE A 391 14.77 -12.88 -27.04
CA ILE A 391 15.51 -14.01 -27.63
C ILE A 391 16.97 -13.61 -27.79
N GLY A 392 17.85 -14.10 -26.92
CA GLY A 392 19.26 -13.76 -26.94
C GLY A 392 19.49 -12.26 -26.80
N THR A 393 20.05 -11.65 -27.84
CA THR A 393 20.39 -10.22 -27.92
C THR A 393 19.26 -9.35 -28.51
N GLU A 394 18.06 -9.91 -28.67
CA GLU A 394 17.02 -9.29 -29.47
C GLU A 394 15.67 -9.28 -28.74
N LEU A 395 14.93 -8.19 -28.93
CA LEU A 395 13.49 -8.11 -28.66
C LEU A 395 12.71 -8.25 -29.97
N ILE A 396 11.63 -9.05 -29.92
CA ILE A 396 10.81 -9.37 -31.07
C ILE A 396 9.34 -9.16 -30.68
N SER A 397 8.59 -8.32 -31.40
CA SER A 397 7.13 -8.28 -31.22
C SER A 397 6.46 -9.35 -32.09
N TYR A 398 5.26 -9.82 -31.68
CA TYR A 398 4.44 -10.73 -32.46
C TYR A 398 3.02 -10.19 -32.62
N LYS A 399 2.36 -10.57 -33.72
CA LYS A 399 0.95 -10.20 -33.98
C LYS A 399 -0.01 -11.24 -33.44
N ASN A 400 0.31 -12.54 -33.61
CA ASN A 400 -0.56 -13.63 -33.20
C ASN A 400 0.24 -14.90 -32.88
N TYR A 401 -0.45 -15.95 -32.40
CA TYR A 401 0.13 -17.27 -32.15
C TYR A 401 -0.89 -18.39 -32.44
N THR A 402 -0.41 -19.64 -32.55
CA THR A 402 -1.26 -20.82 -32.72
C THR A 402 -1.27 -21.67 -31.46
N THR A 403 -2.46 -22.15 -31.07
CA THR A 403 -2.66 -23.08 -29.94
C THR A 403 -2.78 -24.53 -30.35
N THR A 404 -2.74 -24.79 -31.68
CA THR A 404 -2.68 -26.11 -32.31
C THR A 404 -1.32 -26.31 -32.96
N ARG A 405 -0.79 -27.56 -32.96
CA ARG A 405 0.51 -27.87 -33.57
C ARG A 405 0.48 -27.67 -35.10
N PRO A 406 1.55 -27.16 -35.71
CA PRO A 406 2.78 -26.70 -35.05
C PRO A 406 2.56 -25.38 -34.29
N TYR A 407 3.02 -25.31 -33.03
CA TYR A 407 2.95 -24.08 -32.22
C TYR A 407 3.89 -23.02 -32.77
N LYS A 408 3.41 -21.80 -32.92
CA LYS A 408 4.22 -20.71 -33.46
C LYS A 408 3.68 -19.32 -33.08
N PHE A 409 4.57 -18.36 -33.06
CA PHE A 409 4.26 -16.93 -33.10
C PHE A 409 4.36 -16.46 -34.55
N THR A 410 3.45 -15.57 -34.99
CA THR A 410 3.35 -15.09 -36.37
C THR A 410 3.28 -13.57 -36.45
N GLY A 411 3.68 -13.01 -37.60
CA GLY A 411 3.76 -11.57 -37.81
C GLY A 411 4.79 -10.93 -36.91
N CYS A 412 5.89 -11.61 -36.71
CA CYS A 412 6.97 -11.16 -35.85
C CYS A 412 7.75 -10.01 -36.50
N VAL A 413 8.02 -8.93 -35.70
CA VAL A 413 8.90 -7.83 -36.07
C VAL A 413 10.18 -7.97 -35.28
N ARG A 414 11.29 -8.07 -36.01
CA ARG A 414 12.64 -8.31 -35.44
C ARG A 414 13.29 -7.01 -34.98
N GLY A 415 14.11 -7.10 -33.94
CA GLY A 415 14.97 -5.98 -33.50
C GLY A 415 14.19 -4.75 -33.00
N ILE A 416 13.04 -4.93 -32.38
CA ILE A 416 12.33 -3.79 -31.81
C ILE A 416 13.15 -3.15 -30.67
N ASP A 417 12.86 -1.88 -30.37
CA ASP A 417 13.60 -1.08 -29.38
C ASP A 417 15.12 -1.04 -29.70
N GLU A 418 15.46 -1.00 -30.99
CA GLU A 418 16.85 -0.93 -31.51
C GLU A 418 17.78 -2.06 -31.03
N THR A 419 17.20 -3.24 -30.72
CA THR A 419 17.97 -4.39 -30.25
C THR A 419 18.63 -5.17 -31.38
N THR A 420 19.73 -5.90 -31.05
CA THR A 420 20.59 -6.55 -32.04
C THR A 420 19.99 -7.85 -32.55
N ILE A 421 19.58 -7.88 -33.83
CA ILE A 421 19.03 -9.05 -34.50
C ILE A 421 20.08 -10.16 -34.62
N ASN A 422 19.74 -11.37 -34.16
CA ASN A 422 20.61 -12.53 -34.23
C ASN A 422 19.86 -13.80 -34.69
N SER A 423 20.61 -14.77 -35.28
CA SER A 423 20.10 -16.10 -35.56
C SER A 423 20.29 -17.00 -34.34
N GLN A 424 19.32 -17.91 -34.12
CA GLN A 424 19.36 -18.86 -33.01
C GLN A 424 19.14 -20.30 -33.51
N PRO A 425 19.82 -21.30 -32.94
CA PRO A 425 19.60 -22.71 -33.30
C PRO A 425 18.28 -23.22 -32.73
N ALA A 426 17.73 -24.30 -33.30
CA ALA A 426 16.69 -25.10 -32.67
C ALA A 426 17.13 -25.52 -31.25
N GLY A 427 16.17 -25.63 -30.33
CA GLY A 427 16.44 -25.93 -28.92
C GLY A 427 16.86 -24.72 -28.07
N TYR A 428 17.06 -23.52 -28.65
CA TYR A 428 17.37 -22.30 -27.90
C TYR A 428 16.18 -21.88 -27.02
N MET A 429 16.45 -21.63 -25.74
CA MET A 429 15.44 -21.17 -24.79
C MET A 429 15.31 -19.65 -24.79
N PHE A 430 14.08 -19.13 -24.73
CA PHE A 430 13.76 -17.72 -24.72
C PHE A 430 12.46 -17.47 -23.97
N GLY A 431 12.04 -16.21 -23.76
CA GLY A 431 10.83 -15.95 -23.00
C GLY A 431 9.97 -14.80 -23.48
N LEU A 432 8.74 -14.80 -22.99
CA LEU A 432 7.82 -13.67 -23.06
C LEU A 432 8.29 -12.61 -22.06
N LEU A 433 8.70 -11.44 -22.55
CA LEU A 433 9.15 -10.34 -21.72
C LEU A 433 7.99 -9.78 -20.89
N ASP A 434 8.24 -9.50 -19.61
CA ASP A 434 7.25 -8.90 -18.73
C ASP A 434 7.18 -7.39 -18.93
N VAL A 435 6.39 -6.99 -19.90
CA VAL A 435 6.16 -5.58 -20.25
C VAL A 435 5.07 -5.01 -19.34
N SER A 436 5.38 -3.88 -18.72
CA SER A 436 4.55 -3.20 -17.72
C SER A 436 3.22 -2.69 -18.30
N GLU A 437 2.22 -2.56 -17.42
CA GLU A 437 0.92 -1.94 -17.68
C GLU A 437 0.99 -0.42 -17.86
N PHE A 438 2.05 0.23 -17.41
CA PHE A 438 2.25 1.68 -17.53
C PHE A 438 2.57 2.09 -18.98
N GLY A 439 1.54 2.08 -19.85
CA GLY A 439 1.64 2.43 -21.25
C GLY A 439 2.61 1.56 -22.06
N ALA A 440 3.05 0.42 -21.55
CA ALA A 440 4.05 -0.49 -22.12
C ALA A 440 5.40 0.21 -22.41
N THR A 441 5.77 1.23 -21.65
CA THR A 441 7.01 1.99 -21.80
C THR A 441 8.20 1.41 -21.05
N SER A 442 7.94 0.44 -20.16
CA SER A 442 8.94 -0.23 -19.31
C SER A 442 8.70 -1.72 -19.16
N VAL A 443 9.64 -2.42 -18.59
CA VAL A 443 9.62 -3.86 -18.30
C VAL A 443 10.00 -4.11 -16.84
N TYR A 444 9.51 -5.21 -16.26
CA TYR A 444 9.83 -5.58 -14.89
C TYR A 444 11.20 -6.22 -14.75
N ILE A 445 11.85 -5.97 -13.62
CA ILE A 445 13.09 -6.61 -13.18
C ILE A 445 12.75 -7.99 -12.62
N ASP A 446 13.55 -9.01 -12.96
CA ASP A 446 13.48 -10.30 -12.26
C ASP A 446 14.03 -10.16 -10.84
N GLN A 447 13.16 -10.29 -9.84
CA GLN A 447 13.50 -10.14 -8.43
C GLN A 447 14.44 -11.25 -7.89
N ASN A 448 14.63 -12.34 -8.66
CA ASN A 448 15.61 -13.37 -8.36
C ASN A 448 17.04 -12.99 -8.84
N SER A 449 17.19 -11.83 -9.47
CA SER A 449 18.48 -11.29 -9.93
C SER A 449 18.99 -10.17 -9.03
N ASP A 450 20.21 -9.72 -9.27
CA ASP A 450 20.85 -8.58 -8.57
C ASP A 450 20.57 -7.22 -9.22
N LEU A 451 19.72 -7.17 -10.27
CA LEU A 451 19.44 -5.90 -10.97
C LEU A 451 18.68 -4.93 -10.07
N GLN A 452 17.81 -5.44 -9.17
CA GLN A 452 17.08 -4.60 -8.22
C GLN A 452 18.01 -3.85 -7.26
N GLU A 453 19.11 -4.51 -6.81
CA GLU A 453 20.12 -3.88 -5.95
C GLU A 453 20.91 -2.81 -6.71
N GLU A 454 21.22 -3.04 -7.99
CA GLU A 454 21.89 -2.05 -8.84
C GLU A 454 21.02 -0.78 -9.02
N ILE A 455 19.72 -0.96 -9.25
CA ILE A 455 18.76 0.15 -9.34
C ILE A 455 18.62 0.87 -7.98
N ALA A 456 18.59 0.11 -6.88
CA ALA A 456 18.53 0.68 -5.53
C ALA A 456 19.73 1.59 -5.24
N GLN A 457 20.94 1.22 -5.65
CA GLN A 457 22.14 2.06 -5.49
C GLN A 457 22.03 3.40 -6.26
N LYS A 458 21.45 3.37 -7.47
CA LYS A 458 21.23 4.60 -8.26
C LYS A 458 20.20 5.51 -7.60
N LEU A 459 19.10 4.93 -7.09
CA LEU A 459 18.08 5.66 -6.34
C LEU A 459 18.63 6.27 -5.04
N ALA A 460 19.45 5.50 -4.30
CA ALA A 460 20.12 5.97 -3.09
C ALA A 460 21.07 7.16 -3.37
N LYS A 461 21.76 7.16 -4.51
CA LYS A 461 22.58 8.32 -4.93
C LYS A 461 21.73 9.55 -5.15
N ILE A 462 20.57 9.42 -5.79
CA ILE A 462 19.63 10.53 -6.00
C ILE A 462 19.06 11.00 -4.65
N TRP A 463 18.67 10.05 -3.77
CA TRP A 463 18.19 10.33 -2.42
C TRP A 463 19.16 11.21 -1.61
N SER A 464 20.47 11.01 -1.79
CA SER A 464 21.51 11.79 -1.12
C SER A 464 21.50 13.30 -1.43
N ALA A 465 20.72 13.75 -2.42
CA ALA A 465 20.47 15.18 -2.66
C ALA A 465 19.71 15.84 -1.51
N GLY A 466 19.04 15.07 -0.66
CA GLY A 466 18.39 15.55 0.56
C GLY A 466 16.87 15.43 0.58
N PHE A 467 16.31 14.46 -0.10
CA PHE A 467 14.92 14.07 0.06
C PHE A 467 14.64 13.60 1.50
N GLN A 468 13.37 13.65 1.93
CA GLN A 468 12.97 13.34 3.28
C GLN A 468 11.85 12.31 3.38
N PHE A 469 10.99 12.17 2.35
CA PHE A 469 9.98 11.11 2.27
C PHE A 469 9.94 10.50 0.87
N VAL A 470 9.30 9.34 0.73
CA VAL A 470 9.34 8.58 -0.52
C VAL A 470 7.98 7.98 -0.86
N TYR A 471 7.70 7.88 -2.15
CA TYR A 471 6.59 7.10 -2.70
C TYR A 471 7.14 5.95 -3.55
N PHE A 472 6.82 4.73 -3.13
CA PHE A 472 7.15 3.50 -3.86
C PHE A 472 6.03 3.16 -4.83
N ASP A 473 6.30 3.31 -6.10
CA ASP A 473 5.43 2.89 -7.18
C ASP A 473 6.10 1.75 -7.97
N GLY A 474 5.30 0.92 -8.66
CA GLY A 474 5.81 -0.04 -9.64
C GLY A 474 6.29 -1.39 -9.10
N SER A 475 5.80 -1.86 -7.94
CA SER A 475 6.03 -3.25 -7.53
C SER A 475 4.79 -4.15 -7.64
N GLU A 476 3.71 -3.67 -8.24
CA GLU A 476 2.43 -4.39 -8.36
C GLU A 476 2.52 -5.64 -9.23
N GLY A 477 3.36 -5.60 -10.26
CA GLY A 477 3.54 -6.69 -11.23
C GLY A 477 4.88 -7.43 -11.13
N VAL A 478 5.62 -7.34 -10.02
CA VAL A 478 6.85 -8.14 -9.83
C VAL A 478 6.56 -9.64 -9.94
N ASN A 479 7.58 -10.44 -10.28
CA ASN A 479 7.41 -11.89 -10.36
C ASN A 479 7.08 -12.54 -9.00
N PRO A 480 6.31 -13.65 -8.99
CA PRO A 480 5.98 -14.36 -7.77
C PRO A 480 7.24 -14.94 -7.06
N PRO A 481 7.18 -15.21 -5.74
CA PRO A 481 5.99 -15.11 -4.88
C PRO A 481 5.70 -13.66 -4.43
N PHE A 482 4.51 -13.15 -4.73
CA PHE A 482 4.15 -11.74 -4.50
C PHE A 482 4.25 -11.31 -3.04
N TRP A 483 3.85 -12.18 -2.10
CA TRP A 483 3.90 -11.88 -0.66
C TRP A 483 5.31 -11.50 -0.18
N PHE A 484 6.35 -11.97 -0.87
CA PHE A 484 7.76 -11.69 -0.59
C PHE A 484 8.33 -10.65 -1.56
N ASN A 485 8.26 -10.89 -2.89
CA ASN A 485 8.96 -10.08 -3.88
C ASN A 485 8.49 -8.61 -3.92
N VAL A 486 7.22 -8.32 -3.59
CA VAL A 486 6.74 -6.93 -3.47
C VAL A 486 7.50 -6.18 -2.37
N SER A 487 7.54 -6.73 -1.16
CA SER A 487 8.23 -6.08 -0.04
C SER A 487 9.75 -6.16 -0.14
N ASP A 488 10.29 -7.20 -0.76
CA ASP A 488 11.74 -7.35 -0.98
C ASP A 488 12.26 -6.30 -1.98
N ALA A 489 11.55 -6.08 -3.09
CA ALA A 489 11.87 -5.01 -4.03
C ALA A 489 11.88 -3.62 -3.37
N GLN A 490 10.91 -3.35 -2.51
CA GLN A 490 10.85 -2.13 -1.72
C GLN A 490 12.00 -2.07 -0.69
N TRP A 491 12.25 -3.15 0.02
CA TRP A 491 13.29 -3.24 1.04
C TRP A 491 14.70 -3.05 0.48
N LYS A 492 15.01 -3.66 -0.67
CA LYS A 492 16.29 -3.47 -1.37
C LYS A 492 16.59 -1.99 -1.64
N VAL A 493 15.56 -1.19 -1.93
CA VAL A 493 15.69 0.27 -2.08
C VAL A 493 15.70 0.97 -0.72
N TYR A 494 14.68 0.75 0.10
CA TYR A 494 14.49 1.45 1.38
C TYR A 494 15.72 1.35 2.30
N SER A 495 16.33 0.18 2.41
CA SER A 495 17.49 -0.07 3.26
C SER A 495 18.73 0.75 2.88
N GLN A 496 18.79 1.23 1.64
CA GLN A 496 19.90 2.06 1.13
C GLN A 496 19.60 3.57 1.24
N LEU A 497 18.37 3.98 1.52
CA LEU A 497 18.02 5.40 1.70
C LEU A 497 18.53 5.89 3.05
N LYS A 498 19.56 6.75 3.04
CA LYS A 498 20.16 7.32 4.26
C LYS A 498 20.23 8.86 4.16
N PRO A 499 19.70 9.62 5.14
CA PRO A 499 18.95 9.12 6.33
C PRO A 499 17.66 8.37 5.92
N GLU A 500 17.15 7.54 6.84
CA GLU A 500 15.89 6.84 6.63
C GLU A 500 14.75 7.81 6.35
N PRO A 501 13.81 7.48 5.44
CA PRO A 501 12.65 8.34 5.17
C PRO A 501 11.83 8.62 6.42
N ILE A 502 11.38 9.85 6.63
CA ILE A 502 10.50 10.23 7.75
C ILE A 502 9.15 9.53 7.68
N PHE A 503 8.69 9.21 6.48
CA PHE A 503 7.58 8.30 6.17
C PHE A 503 7.68 7.85 4.71
N ALA A 504 6.99 6.76 4.39
CA ALA A 504 6.85 6.29 3.01
C ALA A 504 5.39 5.99 2.69
N GLU A 505 5.05 6.13 1.41
CA GLU A 505 3.78 5.74 0.81
C GLU A 505 4.05 4.79 -0.36
N GLY A 506 3.11 3.96 -0.75
CA GLY A 506 3.29 3.08 -1.90
C GLY A 506 2.00 2.43 -2.37
N ALA A 507 1.99 2.01 -3.63
CA ALA A 507 0.84 1.41 -4.28
C ALA A 507 0.65 -0.07 -3.87
N ALA A 508 1.71 -0.90 -4.00
CA ALA A 508 1.68 -2.31 -3.60
C ALA A 508 2.12 -2.51 -2.16
N LYS A 509 1.46 -3.43 -1.47
CA LYS A 509 1.73 -3.70 -0.05
C LYS A 509 1.63 -5.20 0.26
N THR A 510 2.57 -5.69 1.08
CA THR A 510 2.56 -7.03 1.69
C THR A 510 2.90 -6.90 3.17
N HIS A 511 2.85 -7.97 3.94
CA HIS A 511 3.01 -7.88 5.39
C HIS A 511 4.25 -7.09 5.82
N PHE A 512 5.43 -7.45 5.32
CA PHE A 512 6.70 -6.79 5.71
C PHE A 512 6.73 -5.30 5.31
N SER A 513 6.07 -4.92 4.21
CA SER A 513 6.04 -3.50 3.80
C SER A 513 5.32 -2.57 4.80
N TRP A 514 4.58 -3.12 5.79
CA TRP A 514 3.98 -2.34 6.87
C TRP A 514 5.02 -1.55 7.68
N HIS A 515 6.22 -2.10 7.85
CA HIS A 515 7.35 -1.43 8.52
C HIS A 515 7.92 -0.27 7.72
N MET A 516 7.79 -0.29 6.40
CA MET A 516 8.31 0.75 5.49
C MET A 516 7.22 1.75 5.11
N LEU A 517 6.08 1.24 4.60
CA LEU A 517 4.98 2.05 4.11
C LEU A 517 4.04 2.39 5.26
N THR A 518 3.95 3.65 5.60
CA THR A 518 3.11 4.12 6.71
C THR A 518 1.72 4.55 6.25
N ARG A 519 1.51 4.64 4.95
CA ARG A 519 0.21 4.87 4.33
C ARG A 519 0.19 4.29 2.91
N GLY A 520 -0.97 3.84 2.47
CA GLY A 520 -1.20 3.36 1.11
C GLY A 520 -1.90 4.39 0.24
N ASN A 521 -1.75 4.29 -1.07
CA ASN A 521 -2.59 5.03 -2.01
C ASN A 521 -3.90 4.29 -2.23
N ALA A 522 -5.02 5.00 -2.31
CA ALA A 522 -6.30 4.40 -2.66
C ALA A 522 -6.39 4.16 -4.17
N PHE A 523 -6.32 5.21 -4.96
CA PHE A 523 -6.27 5.19 -6.43
C PHE A 523 -6.24 6.62 -6.98
N ASP A 524 -6.02 6.74 -8.30
CA ASP A 524 -5.97 8.01 -9.01
C ASP A 524 -7.38 8.55 -9.31
N ILE A 525 -7.61 9.82 -8.99
CA ILE A 525 -8.86 10.52 -9.26
C ILE A 525 -8.55 11.75 -10.11
N PHE A 526 -8.69 11.61 -11.41
CA PHE A 526 -8.28 12.67 -12.31
C PHE A 526 -9.45 13.53 -12.83
N ARG A 527 -10.62 12.96 -13.08
CA ARG A 527 -11.75 13.70 -13.66
C ARG A 527 -12.66 14.36 -12.63
N PRO A 528 -12.89 15.68 -12.71
CA PRO A 528 -13.71 16.41 -11.74
C PRO A 528 -15.13 15.87 -11.60
N GLU A 529 -15.75 15.44 -12.70
CA GLU A 529 -17.14 14.97 -12.73
C GLU A 529 -17.38 13.74 -11.84
N TYR A 530 -16.35 12.90 -11.68
CA TYR A 530 -16.42 11.66 -10.92
C TYR A 530 -15.81 11.77 -9.51
N LEU A 531 -15.22 12.92 -9.16
CA LEU A 531 -14.42 13.06 -7.93
C LEU A 531 -15.22 12.69 -6.68
N LYS A 532 -16.40 13.29 -6.47
CA LYS A 532 -17.21 13.02 -5.28
C LYS A 532 -17.68 11.57 -5.21
N GLU A 533 -18.10 10.99 -6.35
CA GLU A 533 -18.50 9.58 -6.42
C GLU A 533 -17.34 8.63 -6.15
N ALA A 534 -16.18 8.91 -6.72
CA ALA A 534 -14.97 8.13 -6.50
C ALA A 534 -14.55 8.13 -5.02
N ILE A 535 -14.61 9.29 -4.35
CA ILE A 535 -14.32 9.39 -2.91
C ILE A 535 -15.29 8.53 -2.07
N ARG A 536 -16.58 8.52 -2.41
CA ARG A 536 -17.58 7.68 -1.72
C ARG A 536 -17.28 6.18 -1.86
N LYS A 537 -16.89 5.73 -3.05
CA LYS A 537 -16.77 4.31 -3.39
C LYS A 537 -15.44 3.67 -2.98
N PHE A 538 -14.36 4.45 -2.88
CA PHE A 538 -13.03 3.89 -2.72
C PHE A 538 -12.33 4.37 -1.44
N PRO A 539 -11.82 5.61 -1.33
CA PRO A 539 -11.05 6.00 -0.15
C PRO A 539 -11.86 5.93 1.14
N ALA A 540 -13.13 6.33 1.10
CA ALA A 540 -14.00 6.29 2.28
C ALA A 540 -14.35 4.86 2.73
N ASP A 541 -14.38 3.90 1.79
CA ASP A 541 -14.57 2.48 2.09
C ASP A 541 -13.28 1.83 2.60
N GLU A 542 -12.13 2.20 2.05
CA GLU A 542 -10.82 1.64 2.43
C GLU A 542 -10.27 2.24 3.74
N ALA A 543 -10.60 3.49 4.08
CA ALA A 543 -10.04 4.16 5.26
C ALA A 543 -10.30 3.43 6.59
N PRO A 544 -11.51 2.88 6.88
CA PRO A 544 -11.73 2.06 8.06
C PRO A 544 -10.84 0.83 8.10
N ARG A 545 -10.67 0.15 6.97
CA ARG A 545 -9.84 -1.04 6.83
C ARG A 545 -8.36 -0.74 7.05
N MET A 546 -7.87 0.41 6.58
CA MET A 546 -6.50 0.86 6.86
C MET A 546 -6.31 1.24 8.32
N ARG A 547 -7.33 1.84 8.96
CA ARG A 547 -7.32 2.09 10.41
C ARG A 547 -7.20 0.79 11.21
N ASP A 548 -7.84 -0.29 10.77
CA ASP A 548 -7.72 -1.61 11.39
C ASP A 548 -6.28 -2.16 11.34
N ASN A 549 -5.47 -1.67 10.42
CA ASN A 549 -4.04 -1.93 10.29
C ASN A 549 -3.15 -0.90 11.00
N PHE A 550 -3.69 -0.02 11.85
CA PHE A 550 -2.96 1.06 12.51
C PHE A 550 -2.18 1.96 11.54
N THR A 551 -2.80 2.25 10.40
CA THR A 551 -2.22 3.05 9.33
C THR A 551 -3.28 3.89 8.61
N GLN A 552 -2.91 4.59 7.54
CA GLN A 552 -3.77 5.50 6.78
C GLN A 552 -3.72 5.17 5.29
N ILE A 553 -4.61 5.79 4.53
CA ILE A 553 -4.50 5.88 3.07
C ILE A 553 -4.37 7.34 2.65
N ASN A 554 -3.85 7.56 1.45
CA ASN A 554 -4.03 8.81 0.74
C ASN A 554 -5.43 8.79 0.10
N PHE A 555 -6.24 9.83 0.34
CA PHE A 555 -7.62 9.93 -0.18
C PHE A 555 -7.68 10.20 -1.68
N GLY A 556 -6.60 10.11 -2.37
CA GLY A 556 -6.49 10.09 -3.82
C GLY A 556 -5.43 11.03 -4.35
N TRP A 557 -4.88 10.65 -5.50
CA TRP A 557 -4.05 11.46 -6.34
C TRP A 557 -4.96 12.28 -7.23
N LEU A 558 -5.22 13.53 -6.80
CA LEU A 558 -6.20 14.39 -7.45
C LEU A 558 -5.57 15.07 -8.66
N GLY A 559 -6.17 14.87 -9.84
CA GLY A 559 -5.88 15.67 -11.02
C GLY A 559 -6.44 17.10 -10.89
N TYR A 560 -5.84 18.05 -11.59
CA TYR A 560 -6.30 19.42 -11.66
C TYR A 560 -6.69 19.77 -13.10
N TRP A 561 -7.91 20.26 -13.28
CA TRP A 561 -8.51 20.49 -14.60
C TRP A 561 -9.04 21.91 -14.71
N VAL A 562 -8.83 22.53 -15.87
CA VAL A 562 -9.46 23.78 -16.26
C VAL A 562 -10.81 23.47 -16.91
N ALA A 563 -11.82 24.29 -16.64
CA ALA A 563 -13.14 24.12 -17.28
C ALA A 563 -13.09 24.37 -18.78
N ASP A 564 -13.74 23.48 -19.54
CA ASP A 564 -13.91 23.58 -21.00
C ASP A 564 -15.31 23.04 -21.41
N GLU A 565 -15.53 22.81 -22.69
CA GLU A 565 -16.78 22.25 -23.21
C GLU A 565 -17.12 20.85 -22.65
N ASN A 566 -16.12 20.07 -22.25
CA ASN A 566 -16.24 18.69 -21.81
C ASN A 566 -16.22 18.52 -20.29
N THR A 567 -15.65 19.50 -19.55
CA THR A 567 -15.51 19.43 -18.09
C THR A 567 -15.80 20.76 -17.42
N VAL A 568 -16.36 20.70 -16.23
CA VAL A 568 -16.54 21.88 -15.36
C VAL A 568 -15.23 22.30 -14.68
N GLY A 569 -14.16 21.52 -14.84
CA GLY A 569 -12.88 21.74 -14.17
C GLY A 569 -12.93 21.48 -12.67
N THR A 570 -11.78 21.53 -12.01
CA THR A 570 -11.67 21.35 -10.57
C THR A 570 -12.28 22.55 -9.83
N GLN A 571 -13.29 22.33 -9.00
CA GLN A 571 -14.04 23.37 -8.33
C GLN A 571 -13.89 23.33 -6.80
N PRO A 572 -14.07 24.47 -6.10
CA PRO A 572 -13.91 24.55 -4.64
C PRO A 572 -14.74 23.53 -3.85
N ASP A 573 -16.00 23.26 -4.22
CA ASP A 573 -16.84 22.28 -3.55
C ASP A 573 -16.36 20.83 -3.67
N MET A 574 -15.69 20.51 -4.76
CA MET A 574 -15.08 19.20 -4.97
C MET A 574 -13.90 18.99 -3.99
N LEU A 575 -13.07 20.03 -3.82
CA LEU A 575 -11.97 20.00 -2.86
C LEU A 575 -12.48 20.06 -1.40
N GLU A 576 -13.55 20.83 -1.10
CA GLU A 576 -14.20 20.76 0.22
C GLU A 576 -14.68 19.34 0.53
N TYR A 577 -15.27 18.66 -0.45
CA TYR A 577 -15.76 17.30 -0.26
C TYR A 577 -14.62 16.33 0.06
N VAL A 578 -13.58 16.26 -0.79
CA VAL A 578 -12.50 15.29 -0.61
C VAL A 578 -11.71 15.57 0.67
N THR A 579 -11.37 16.83 0.95
CA THR A 579 -10.58 17.19 2.14
C THR A 579 -11.35 16.97 3.45
N SER A 580 -12.66 17.23 3.46
CA SER A 580 -13.52 16.94 4.61
C SER A 580 -13.59 15.45 4.92
N ARG A 581 -13.69 14.60 3.89
CA ARG A 581 -13.72 13.14 4.05
C ARG A 581 -12.35 12.59 4.49
N ALA A 582 -11.28 13.10 3.90
CA ALA A 582 -9.92 12.76 4.34
C ALA A 582 -9.69 13.14 5.82
N ALA A 583 -10.07 14.37 6.21
CA ALA A 583 -9.97 14.83 7.59
C ALA A 583 -10.82 14.00 8.59
N ALA A 584 -11.95 13.46 8.15
CA ALA A 584 -12.80 12.57 8.97
C ALA A 584 -12.07 11.29 9.42
N TRP A 585 -11.06 10.87 8.68
CA TRP A 585 -10.26 9.67 8.93
C TRP A 585 -8.79 9.98 9.26
N ASP A 586 -8.45 11.26 9.49
CA ASP A 586 -7.08 11.75 9.68
C ASP A 586 -6.14 11.41 8.49
N CYS A 587 -6.70 11.21 7.32
CA CYS A 587 -5.98 10.81 6.11
C CYS A 587 -5.53 12.01 5.28
N PRO A 588 -4.38 11.93 4.57
CA PRO A 588 -3.94 12.95 3.63
C PRO A 588 -4.66 12.86 2.29
N ILE A 589 -4.49 13.90 1.48
CA ILE A 589 -4.73 13.93 0.05
C ILE A 589 -3.43 14.27 -0.69
N SER A 590 -3.40 14.12 -2.00
CA SER A 590 -2.37 14.70 -2.85
C SER A 590 -2.98 15.37 -4.06
N ILE A 591 -2.36 16.45 -4.53
CA ILE A 591 -2.80 17.17 -5.72
C ILE A 591 -1.71 17.20 -6.78
N HIS A 592 -2.05 16.83 -8.01
CA HIS A 592 -1.17 16.95 -9.16
C HIS A 592 -1.05 18.42 -9.56
N ALA A 593 0.11 18.98 -9.31
CA ALA A 593 0.41 20.36 -9.56
C ALA A 593 1.08 20.53 -10.92
N ASN A 594 0.42 21.28 -11.78
CA ASN A 594 0.92 21.72 -13.07
C ASN A 594 0.76 23.24 -13.16
N LEU A 595 1.85 23.97 -13.39
CA LEU A 595 1.84 25.44 -13.40
C LEU A 595 0.94 26.03 -14.48
N GLU A 596 0.92 25.43 -15.66
CA GLU A 596 0.08 25.89 -16.77
C GLU A 596 -1.40 25.82 -16.37
N LEU A 597 -1.84 24.69 -15.82
CA LEU A 597 -3.23 24.48 -15.39
C LEU A 597 -3.60 25.39 -14.21
N PHE A 598 -2.71 25.56 -13.25
CA PHE A 598 -2.94 26.46 -12.11
C PHE A 598 -3.07 27.91 -12.55
N THR A 599 -2.27 28.33 -13.51
CA THR A 599 -2.32 29.69 -14.06
C THR A 599 -3.55 29.91 -14.92
N ALA A 600 -3.93 28.92 -15.72
CA ALA A 600 -5.06 29.01 -16.64
C ALA A 600 -6.43 28.95 -15.93
N HIS A 601 -6.53 28.33 -14.74
CA HIS A 601 -7.81 28.16 -14.05
C HIS A 601 -8.14 29.35 -13.16
N PRO A 602 -9.19 30.15 -13.47
CA PRO A 602 -9.53 31.37 -12.69
C PRO A 602 -9.91 31.08 -11.23
N ARG A 603 -10.32 29.85 -10.90
CA ARG A 603 -10.69 29.45 -9.51
C ARG A 603 -9.51 28.87 -8.74
N THR A 604 -8.29 28.86 -9.26
CA THR A 604 -7.11 28.40 -8.53
C THR A 604 -6.95 29.06 -7.16
N PRO A 605 -7.09 30.38 -6.99
CA PRO A 605 -7.04 30.99 -5.65
C PRO A 605 -8.09 30.44 -4.68
N ASP A 606 -9.31 30.24 -5.13
CA ASP A 606 -10.39 29.67 -4.33
C ASP A 606 -10.14 28.20 -3.97
N ASN A 607 -9.65 27.41 -4.94
CA ASN A 607 -9.32 26.00 -4.77
C ASN A 607 -8.19 25.80 -3.75
N LEU A 608 -7.12 26.57 -3.88
CA LEU A 608 -5.97 26.48 -2.97
C LEU A 608 -6.31 27.00 -1.57
N GLU A 609 -7.20 27.99 -1.46
CA GLU A 609 -7.67 28.49 -0.18
C GLU A 609 -8.51 27.45 0.58
N VAL A 610 -9.32 26.65 -0.12
CA VAL A 610 -10.02 25.49 0.49
C VAL A 610 -8.99 24.50 1.05
N LEU A 611 -8.02 24.09 0.26
CA LEU A 611 -6.97 23.17 0.70
C LEU A 611 -6.25 23.71 1.93
N ARG A 612 -5.85 25.00 1.91
CA ARG A 612 -5.13 25.66 3.02
C ARG A 612 -5.91 25.59 4.32
N ARG A 613 -7.21 25.90 4.31
CA ARG A 613 -8.06 25.85 5.52
C ARG A 613 -8.08 24.44 6.13
N TRP A 614 -8.25 23.42 5.31
CA TRP A 614 -8.28 22.05 5.78
C TRP A 614 -6.92 21.54 6.26
N GLU A 615 -5.83 21.88 5.59
CA GLU A 615 -4.47 21.53 6.04
C GLU A 615 -4.11 22.23 7.37
N GLU A 616 -4.46 23.50 7.54
CA GLU A 616 -4.28 24.23 8.81
C GLU A 616 -5.12 23.63 9.94
N LEU A 617 -6.38 23.27 9.66
CA LEU A 617 -7.29 22.63 10.61
C LEU A 617 -6.73 21.28 11.08
N ARG A 618 -6.25 20.46 10.14
CA ARG A 618 -5.67 19.15 10.43
C ARG A 618 -4.36 19.28 11.22
N ALA A 619 -3.49 20.20 10.85
CA ALA A 619 -2.26 20.49 11.58
C ALA A 619 -2.49 20.94 13.03
N LYS A 620 -3.64 21.57 13.30
CA LYS A 620 -4.06 22.01 14.65
C LYS A 620 -4.86 20.95 15.42
N HIS A 621 -5.12 19.78 14.84
CA HIS A 621 -5.99 18.75 15.43
C HIS A 621 -7.34 19.30 15.91
N TRP A 622 -7.94 20.20 15.11
CA TRP A 622 -9.11 20.97 15.53
C TRP A 622 -10.41 20.14 15.60
N LEU A 623 -10.54 19.09 14.80
CA LEU A 623 -11.73 18.25 14.77
C LEU A 623 -11.84 17.38 16.02
N THR A 624 -12.96 17.45 16.70
CA THR A 624 -13.34 16.48 17.73
C THR A 624 -13.79 15.16 17.09
N GLU A 625 -13.77 14.06 17.85
CA GLU A 625 -14.25 12.76 17.37
C GLU A 625 -15.72 12.81 16.90
N LYS A 626 -16.56 13.60 17.54
CA LYS A 626 -17.94 13.82 17.11
C LYS A 626 -18.02 14.51 15.73
N GLN A 627 -17.16 15.48 15.47
CA GLN A 627 -17.11 16.15 14.16
C GLN A 627 -16.56 15.20 13.09
N LYS A 628 -15.55 14.39 13.42
CA LYS A 628 -15.05 13.35 12.50
C LYS A 628 -16.16 12.35 12.13
N GLN A 629 -16.90 11.85 13.12
CA GLN A 629 -18.05 10.95 12.88
C GLN A 629 -19.12 11.60 12.01
N MET A 630 -19.41 12.90 12.21
CA MET A 630 -20.35 13.64 11.37
C MET A 630 -19.84 13.73 9.92
N LEU A 631 -18.55 13.99 9.73
CA LEU A 631 -17.93 14.05 8.40
C LEU A 631 -17.80 12.68 7.71
N GLN A 632 -17.91 11.57 8.42
CA GLN A 632 -17.97 10.21 7.86
C GLN A 632 -19.31 9.92 7.17
N ASN A 633 -20.36 10.72 7.43
CA ASN A 633 -21.59 10.63 6.64
C ASN A 633 -21.35 11.15 5.22
N LEU A 634 -21.32 10.25 4.25
CA LEU A 634 -20.95 10.53 2.86
C LEU A 634 -21.99 11.36 2.09
N GLU A 635 -23.23 11.38 2.55
CA GLU A 635 -24.33 12.10 1.89
C GLU A 635 -24.42 13.57 2.30
N GLN A 636 -24.04 13.91 3.54
CA GLN A 636 -24.10 15.29 4.02
C GLN A 636 -22.78 16.01 3.75
N GLU A 637 -22.79 16.95 2.84
CA GLU A 637 -21.62 17.80 2.55
C GLU A 637 -21.45 18.90 3.62
N HIS A 638 -20.20 19.30 3.87
CA HIS A 638 -19.87 20.35 4.82
C HIS A 638 -18.86 21.31 4.20
N ILE A 639 -19.00 22.58 4.52
CA ILE A 639 -18.05 23.63 4.20
C ILE A 639 -17.30 24.05 5.47
N LEU A 640 -16.00 24.24 5.37
CA LEU A 640 -15.18 24.81 6.42
C LEU A 640 -15.06 26.33 6.18
N LEU A 641 -15.70 27.11 7.01
CA LEU A 641 -15.63 28.58 6.92
C LEU A 641 -14.53 29.14 7.83
N LEU A 642 -14.03 30.32 7.47
CA LEU A 642 -13.38 31.23 8.41
C LEU A 642 -14.41 32.32 8.76
N ASN A 643 -14.79 32.41 10.04
CA ASN A 643 -15.74 33.40 10.52
C ASN A 643 -15.12 34.80 10.55
N GLU A 644 -15.86 35.78 11.01
CA GLU A 644 -15.42 37.18 11.10
C GLU A 644 -14.21 37.37 12.02
N GLN A 645 -14.02 36.48 13.00
CA GLN A 645 -12.90 36.41 13.93
C GLN A 645 -11.71 35.61 13.40
N LYS A 646 -11.82 35.08 12.16
CA LYS A 646 -10.84 34.19 11.52
C LYS A 646 -10.67 32.83 12.25
N GLU A 647 -11.74 32.37 12.90
CA GLU A 647 -11.81 31.04 13.51
C GLU A 647 -12.50 30.06 12.56
N PHE A 648 -12.18 28.77 12.68
CA PHE A 648 -12.82 27.73 11.90
C PHE A 648 -14.25 27.47 12.35
N GLU A 649 -15.16 27.36 11.38
CA GLU A 649 -16.54 27.00 11.59
C GLU A 649 -16.97 25.95 10.56
N LEU A 650 -17.39 24.77 11.02
CA LEU A 650 -17.83 23.67 10.17
C LEU A 650 -19.35 23.69 10.04
N VAL A 651 -19.85 23.84 8.83
CA VAL A 651 -21.28 24.03 8.55
C VAL A 651 -21.75 23.05 7.47
N PRO A 652 -22.86 22.33 7.66
CA PRO A 652 -23.50 21.56 6.61
C PRO A 652 -24.04 22.49 5.52
N TYR A 653 -23.87 22.10 4.24
CA TYR A 653 -24.39 22.87 3.11
C TYR A 653 -24.97 21.96 2.03
N ASP A 654 -25.92 22.49 1.25
CA ASP A 654 -26.63 21.77 0.21
C ASP A 654 -26.43 22.45 -1.14
N GLN A 655 -26.11 21.68 -2.19
CA GLN A 655 -26.01 22.21 -3.54
C GLN A 655 -27.39 22.66 -4.07
N ILE A 656 -27.43 23.82 -4.69
CA ILE A 656 -28.60 24.27 -5.46
C ILE A 656 -28.43 23.73 -6.89
N MET A 657 -29.31 22.83 -7.27
CA MET A 657 -29.35 22.29 -8.63
C MET A 657 -30.05 23.27 -9.58
N ASP A 658 -29.73 23.20 -10.87
CA ASP A 658 -30.41 23.97 -11.94
C ASP A 658 -30.29 25.50 -11.80
N VAL A 659 -29.17 25.99 -11.24
CA VAL A 659 -28.85 27.42 -11.15
C VAL A 659 -28.91 28.05 -12.55
N ALA A 660 -29.47 29.25 -12.66
CA ALA A 660 -29.62 30.00 -13.91
C ALA A 660 -30.19 29.13 -15.05
N ASN A 661 -31.37 28.54 -14.80
CA ASN A 661 -32.07 27.62 -15.71
C ASN A 661 -31.26 26.41 -16.18
N GLY A 662 -30.47 25.85 -15.27
CA GLY A 662 -29.64 24.68 -15.54
C GLY A 662 -28.30 24.98 -16.22
N SER A 663 -27.82 26.22 -16.16
CA SER A 663 -26.48 26.56 -16.66
C SER A 663 -25.38 25.80 -15.91
N ARG A 664 -24.40 25.29 -16.65
CA ARG A 664 -23.20 24.69 -16.08
C ARG A 664 -22.20 25.71 -15.53
N GLU A 665 -22.36 26.99 -15.87
CA GLU A 665 -21.38 28.04 -15.59
C GLU A 665 -21.34 28.50 -14.14
N VAL A 666 -22.44 28.31 -13.38
CA VAL A 666 -22.55 28.81 -12.00
C VAL A 666 -22.83 27.67 -11.05
N ARG A 667 -22.08 27.62 -9.96
CA ARG A 667 -22.31 26.73 -8.82
C ARG A 667 -22.77 27.54 -7.63
N ALA A 668 -23.76 27.02 -6.89
CA ALA A 668 -24.29 27.64 -5.71
C ALA A 668 -24.67 26.60 -4.65
N PHE A 669 -24.45 26.95 -3.39
CA PHE A 669 -24.76 26.09 -2.24
C PHE A 669 -25.43 26.91 -1.14
N THR A 670 -26.42 26.36 -0.47
CA THR A 670 -27.16 27.02 0.63
C THR A 670 -26.79 26.41 1.98
N PHE A 671 -26.69 27.24 3.00
CA PHE A 671 -26.47 26.82 4.37
C PHE A 671 -27.06 27.79 5.37
N LYS A 672 -27.26 27.33 6.61
CA LYS A 672 -27.70 28.17 7.73
C LYS A 672 -26.52 28.41 8.67
N ARG A 673 -26.41 29.66 9.13
CA ARG A 673 -25.43 30.04 10.13
C ARG A 673 -26.11 31.00 11.12
N ASN A 674 -26.14 30.59 12.39
CA ASN A 674 -26.99 31.25 13.40
C ASN A 674 -28.48 31.25 12.96
N SER A 675 -29.11 32.41 12.88
CA SER A 675 -30.51 32.58 12.41
C SER A 675 -30.61 32.92 10.92
N ASP A 676 -29.48 33.20 10.27
CA ASP A 676 -29.45 33.71 8.90
C ASP A 676 -29.26 32.58 7.89
N LEU A 677 -29.84 32.78 6.73
CA LEU A 677 -29.63 31.92 5.57
C LEU A 677 -28.53 32.49 4.69
N TYR A 678 -27.67 31.64 4.19
CA TYR A 678 -26.57 31.99 3.30
C TYR A 678 -26.63 31.17 2.01
N ILE A 679 -26.16 31.77 0.91
CA ILE A 679 -25.73 31.10 -0.31
C ILE A 679 -24.26 31.48 -0.57
N ILE A 680 -23.44 30.47 -0.83
CA ILE A 680 -22.13 30.66 -1.45
C ILE A 680 -22.24 30.27 -2.91
N TYR A 681 -21.72 31.10 -3.81
CA TYR A 681 -21.80 30.90 -5.24
C TYR A 681 -20.57 31.44 -5.98
N TRP A 682 -20.32 30.92 -7.20
CA TRP A 682 -19.20 31.36 -8.06
C TRP A 682 -19.44 30.93 -9.51
N HIS A 683 -18.74 31.59 -10.46
CA HIS A 683 -18.60 31.14 -11.85
C HIS A 683 -17.50 30.10 -11.97
N ILE A 684 -17.69 28.99 -12.71
CA ILE A 684 -16.72 27.90 -12.81
C ILE A 684 -15.39 28.32 -13.45
N SER A 685 -15.41 29.26 -14.40
CA SER A 685 -14.22 29.63 -15.19
C SER A 685 -14.14 31.08 -15.63
N GLY A 686 -15.14 31.91 -15.31
CA GLY A 686 -15.23 33.27 -15.85
C GLY A 686 -15.55 34.34 -14.82
N ASN A 687 -15.73 35.53 -15.33
CA ASN A 687 -16.22 36.70 -14.63
C ASN A 687 -17.41 37.25 -15.41
N LYS A 688 -18.61 37.06 -14.91
CA LYS A 688 -19.87 37.52 -15.50
C LYS A 688 -20.72 38.25 -14.48
N LYS A 689 -21.86 38.71 -14.86
CA LYS A 689 -22.93 39.19 -13.98
C LYS A 689 -24.13 38.23 -14.02
N MET A 690 -24.94 38.27 -13.00
CA MET A 690 -26.15 37.47 -12.92
C MET A 690 -27.29 38.32 -12.40
N GLU A 691 -28.40 38.36 -13.14
CA GLU A 691 -29.62 38.99 -12.73
C GLU A 691 -30.44 38.02 -11.86
N LEU A 692 -30.68 38.39 -10.62
CA LEU A 692 -31.51 37.65 -9.66
C LEU A 692 -32.89 38.30 -9.56
N PRO A 693 -33.98 37.54 -9.61
CA PRO A 693 -35.34 38.08 -9.38
C PRO A 693 -35.59 38.31 -7.87
N LEU A 694 -34.75 39.14 -7.25
CA LEU A 694 -34.77 39.54 -5.84
C LEU A 694 -34.44 41.01 -5.70
N ASN A 695 -35.14 41.72 -4.77
CA ASN A 695 -34.80 43.06 -4.44
C ASN A 695 -33.54 43.14 -3.55
N SER A 696 -32.64 44.03 -3.84
CA SER A 696 -31.38 44.20 -3.08
C SER A 696 -31.56 44.57 -1.60
N LYS A 697 -32.77 45.00 -1.19
CA LYS A 697 -33.11 45.27 0.21
C LYS A 697 -33.38 44.00 1.04
N ASP A 698 -33.56 42.86 0.38
CA ASP A 698 -33.92 41.61 1.03
C ASP A 698 -32.75 40.72 1.34
N PHE A 699 -31.57 41.06 0.85
CA PHE A 699 -30.34 40.33 1.11
C PHE A 699 -29.12 41.24 1.22
N THR A 700 -28.03 40.71 1.72
CA THR A 700 -26.69 41.35 1.78
C THR A 700 -25.71 40.54 0.92
N LEU A 701 -25.01 41.21 0.01
CA LEU A 701 -23.96 40.62 -0.80
C LEU A 701 -22.61 40.84 -0.10
N LEU A 702 -21.81 39.75 0.06
CA LEU A 702 -20.53 39.78 0.70
C LEU A 702 -19.46 39.12 -0.19
N GLU A 703 -18.26 39.66 -0.27
CA GLU A 703 -17.11 39.01 -0.91
C GLU A 703 -16.53 37.91 -0.01
N SER A 704 -16.50 38.15 1.31
CA SER A 704 -16.18 37.14 2.32
C SER A 704 -16.87 37.47 3.64
N LEU A 705 -16.89 36.49 4.56
CA LEU A 705 -17.44 36.72 5.90
C LEU A 705 -16.58 37.77 6.64
N GLY A 706 -17.27 38.75 7.27
CA GLY A 706 -16.63 39.83 8.02
C GLY A 706 -16.17 41.02 7.18
N GLN A 707 -16.40 41.02 5.88
CA GLN A 707 -16.14 42.19 5.02
C GLN A 707 -17.34 43.13 4.90
N VAL A 708 -17.08 44.32 4.43
CA VAL A 708 -18.13 45.36 4.15
C VAL A 708 -19.02 44.81 3.04
N PRO A 709 -20.35 44.94 3.18
CA PRO A 709 -21.29 44.56 2.13
C PRO A 709 -21.05 45.31 0.81
N VAL A 710 -21.18 44.53 -0.27
CA VAL A 710 -21.16 45.09 -1.63
C VAL A 710 -22.61 45.44 -2.04
N GLN A 711 -22.82 46.62 -2.64
CA GLN A 711 -24.13 46.99 -3.15
C GLN A 711 -24.34 46.38 -4.55
N PRO A 712 -25.35 45.55 -4.77
CA PRO A 712 -25.67 45.09 -6.11
C PRO A 712 -26.29 46.20 -6.95
N ASP A 713 -26.07 46.14 -8.27
CA ASP A 713 -26.80 46.99 -9.21
C ASP A 713 -28.30 46.60 -9.21
N GLN A 714 -29.17 47.54 -9.58
CA GLN A 714 -30.64 47.30 -9.65
C GLN A 714 -31.12 47.34 -11.09
N ASN A 715 -32.07 46.46 -11.43
CA ASN A 715 -32.81 46.45 -12.68
C ASN A 715 -34.29 46.23 -12.37
N GLY A 716 -35.06 47.31 -12.08
CA GLY A 716 -36.41 47.22 -11.55
C GLY A 716 -36.44 46.59 -10.16
N ASP A 717 -37.20 45.52 -9.99
CA ASP A 717 -37.22 44.72 -8.76
C ASP A 717 -36.14 43.65 -8.69
N ASN A 718 -35.33 43.46 -9.74
CA ASN A 718 -34.25 42.48 -9.81
C ASN A 718 -32.93 43.12 -9.39
N SER A 719 -32.05 42.30 -8.83
CA SER A 719 -30.66 42.67 -8.50
C SER A 719 -29.67 42.06 -9.48
N ILE A 720 -28.69 42.85 -9.88
CA ILE A 720 -27.58 42.37 -10.68
C ILE A 720 -26.38 42.18 -9.77
N ILE A 721 -25.88 40.93 -9.67
CA ILE A 721 -24.73 40.56 -8.83
C ILE A 721 -23.56 40.07 -9.67
N PRO A 722 -22.31 40.29 -9.23
CA PRO A 722 -21.13 39.69 -9.89
C PRO A 722 -21.12 38.18 -9.68
N VAL A 723 -20.75 37.43 -10.70
CA VAL A 723 -20.52 36.00 -10.68
C VAL A 723 -19.11 35.74 -11.18
N ASP A 724 -18.19 35.66 -10.25
CA ASP A 724 -16.75 35.52 -10.47
C ASP A 724 -16.14 34.56 -9.45
N ASN A 725 -15.37 35.06 -8.48
CA ASN A 725 -14.85 34.31 -7.33
C ASN A 725 -15.98 33.88 -6.40
N ARG A 726 -15.69 33.06 -5.40
CA ARG A 726 -16.67 32.69 -4.37
C ARG A 726 -17.17 33.92 -3.62
N ARG A 727 -18.49 34.12 -3.64
CA ARG A 727 -19.18 35.20 -2.95
C ARG A 727 -20.31 34.66 -2.12
N PHE A 728 -20.81 35.45 -1.18
CA PHE A 728 -21.92 35.09 -0.29
C PHE A 728 -23.08 36.02 -0.47
N ILE A 729 -24.28 35.46 -0.44
CA ILE A 729 -25.54 36.18 -0.15
C ILE A 729 -25.94 35.76 1.26
N LYS A 730 -26.30 36.75 2.07
CA LYS A 730 -26.84 36.57 3.43
C LYS A 730 -28.24 37.20 3.49
N THR A 731 -29.20 36.49 4.09
CA THR A 731 -30.56 37.03 4.37
C THR A 731 -31.15 36.47 5.67
N SER A 732 -31.84 37.33 6.39
CA SER A 732 -32.75 36.96 7.51
C SER A 732 -34.21 37.12 7.15
N LYS A 733 -34.51 37.62 5.93
CA LYS A 733 -35.85 38.00 5.49
C LYS A 733 -36.51 36.97 4.57
N LEU A 734 -35.70 36.34 3.70
CA LEU A 734 -36.22 35.44 2.67
C LEU A 734 -36.27 34.00 3.17
N PRO A 735 -37.35 33.25 2.87
CA PRO A 735 -37.39 31.80 3.08
C PRO A 735 -36.38 31.07 2.17
N LYS A 736 -35.92 29.87 2.61
CA LYS A 736 -34.94 29.05 1.85
C LYS A 736 -35.42 28.76 0.43
N GLU A 737 -36.67 28.39 0.27
CA GLU A 737 -37.29 28.01 -1.00
C GLU A 737 -37.34 29.18 -2.00
N GLU A 738 -37.66 30.39 -1.52
CA GLU A 738 -37.68 31.59 -2.35
C GLU A 738 -36.27 31.95 -2.84
N LEU A 739 -35.31 31.93 -1.95
CA LEU A 739 -33.91 32.20 -2.31
C LEU A 739 -33.35 31.16 -3.32
N ILE A 740 -33.66 29.88 -3.13
CA ILE A 740 -33.28 28.82 -4.08
C ILE A 740 -33.99 29.05 -5.44
N THR A 741 -35.26 29.38 -5.43
CA THR A 741 -36.04 29.64 -6.64
C THR A 741 -35.48 30.83 -7.42
N ALA A 742 -35.03 31.86 -6.73
CA ALA A 742 -34.41 33.02 -7.35
C ALA A 742 -33.09 32.64 -8.07
N PHE A 743 -32.26 31.79 -7.45
CA PHE A 743 -31.03 31.28 -8.10
C PHE A 743 -31.31 30.38 -9.30
N LYS A 744 -32.39 29.55 -9.23
CA LYS A 744 -32.79 28.73 -10.37
C LYS A 744 -33.28 29.57 -11.56
N ASN A 745 -34.01 30.61 -11.30
CA ASN A 745 -34.60 31.51 -12.32
C ASN A 745 -33.66 32.66 -12.72
N ALA A 746 -32.45 32.71 -12.18
CA ALA A 746 -31.50 33.76 -12.49
C ALA A 746 -31.08 33.74 -13.97
N LYS A 747 -30.60 34.87 -14.47
CA LYS A 747 -30.09 35.00 -15.86
C LYS A 747 -28.63 35.43 -15.82
N ILE A 748 -27.78 34.66 -16.46
CA ILE A 748 -26.39 35.03 -16.65
C ILE A 748 -26.35 36.13 -17.74
N MET A 749 -25.55 37.15 -17.47
CA MET A 749 -25.37 38.32 -18.35
C MET A 749 -23.89 38.34 -18.76
N ASP A 750 -23.62 38.68 -20.03
CA ASP A 750 -22.27 38.81 -20.55
C ASP A 750 -21.55 40.05 -19.99
#